data_891f7575eade8bab77779407449a5c17
#
_entry.id   891f7575eade8bab77779407449a5c17
#
_cell.length_a   1.000
_cell.length_b   1.000
_cell.length_c   1.000
_cell.angle_alpha   90.00
_cell.angle_beta   90.00
_cell.angle_gamma   90.00
#
_symmetry.space_group_name_H-M   'P 1'
#
loop_
_entity.id
_entity.type
_entity.pdbx_description
1 polymer ?
#
loop_
_entity_poly.entity_id
_entity_poly.type
_entity_poly.pdbx_seq_one_letter_code
_entity_poly.pdbx_strand_id
1 'polypeptide(L)'
;MDSNKTCSWRLLARAAAIALLSAPTAQGLFIGGGLTILSTNNLDGAENDKSAAILINQPCANYATRISCQLLGEAVWNPDNANFKTTLNKSLQYQAFLGLVPQDQLYWIAKRSADGDACRAIDATGKIRDVDCSSELPTLCTQSAVVSSGKINDNSPNFQVQQFIGNKLVTGYRDYHVWKFRGLRFADKPERFAYSKVASYEDSGEIDATNAGADCSQPVGEVKNGSSEDCLFANVWTPYLPRMGNQDKKEQLKPVMLYLYGGGLTSGSGKNPNTDGTNLASRGDVVVVSVNYRVGTPGFLNLNDGIHKGNYAISDMVTALEWVQRYIKFFGGDPNRITLFGESAGAVGTHIVLSSPKAKGLFHRAILQSSPDGYPNEGKLSSAPTYDSLSNNYAKVTTKVLNDAGCLNATDKIACLGKLSGFELVNLNTNANGVVQDGIYLTTSGLPVASPSLSVSSNVSVMLGITRDEVGVLIDDAPPANVSTTFANYFNGLASKHFGLPQDTSSTLNISPAVISQTSNDAIFNSSMSLLSSIIFTCPSLAKAYSASRHGTFKEVYYFSFNRTYQTNGYTRPWCTPPKTTKYPNGDPNLEYYKCHAGEQTVVFGSSSRGGYPDRDGNDYKFQRLVVDYWASFARTGKPDPETKYLEVRGFLETKKELERVGKWEPVDWKAPKMKVLQWGGVSMIGFGDYGQKEVCEAVKMPLGILEGTRK
;
A
#
# COMPACT_ATOMS: atom_id res chain seq x y z
N MET A 1 -25.42 -13.49 -44.23
CA MET A 1 -24.15 -14.22 -44.16
C MET A 1 -23.55 -13.95 -42.81
N ASP A 2 -23.84 -14.70 -42.01
CA ASP A 2 -23.63 -15.36 -40.70
C ASP A 2 -22.61 -14.68 -39.81
N SER A 3 -23.12 -13.91 -38.87
CA SER A 3 -22.40 -13.44 -37.69
C SER A 3 -22.75 -14.29 -36.46
N ASN A 4 -22.66 -15.62 -36.55
CA ASN A 4 -22.77 -16.53 -35.43
C ASN A 4 -21.44 -16.55 -34.63
N LYS A 5 -21.22 -15.52 -33.84
CA LYS A 5 -20.08 -15.45 -32.89
C LYS A 5 -20.58 -15.75 -31.49
N THR A 6 -20.76 -17.02 -31.19
CA THR A 6 -21.14 -17.49 -29.85
C THR A 6 -20.05 -17.29 -28.80
N CYS A 7 -20.44 -16.94 -27.56
CA CYS A 7 -19.60 -16.74 -26.37
C CYS A 7 -18.60 -17.91 -26.15
N SER A 8 -19.03 -19.14 -26.40
CA SER A 8 -18.23 -20.36 -26.21
C SER A 8 -17.20 -20.59 -27.32
N TRP A 9 -17.47 -20.27 -28.58
CA TRP A 9 -16.58 -20.61 -29.71
C TRP A 9 -15.30 -19.79 -29.73
N ARG A 10 -15.33 -18.52 -29.33
CA ARG A 10 -14.11 -17.70 -29.23
C ARG A 10 -13.24 -18.06 -28.04
N LEU A 11 -13.85 -18.54 -26.94
CA LEU A 11 -13.15 -19.07 -25.78
C LEU A 11 -12.58 -20.49 -26.07
N LEU A 12 -13.38 -21.36 -26.70
CA LEU A 12 -12.99 -22.73 -27.04
C LEU A 12 -11.98 -22.81 -28.22
N ALA A 13 -12.07 -21.94 -29.23
CA ALA A 13 -11.18 -22.00 -30.37
C ALA A 13 -9.72 -21.62 -30.04
N ARG A 14 -9.50 -20.76 -29.04
CA ARG A 14 -8.15 -20.43 -28.54
C ARG A 14 -7.65 -21.45 -27.51
N ALA A 15 -8.52 -21.96 -26.65
CA ALA A 15 -8.19 -23.06 -25.73
C ALA A 15 -7.87 -24.38 -26.50
N ALA A 16 -8.58 -24.66 -27.60
CA ALA A 16 -8.33 -25.85 -28.43
C ALA A 16 -7.02 -25.77 -29.24
N ALA A 17 -6.59 -24.57 -29.62
CA ALA A 17 -5.30 -24.38 -30.32
C ALA A 17 -4.08 -24.60 -29.40
N ILE A 18 -4.26 -24.43 -28.09
CA ILE A 18 -3.20 -24.67 -27.08
C ILE A 18 -3.27 -26.11 -26.54
N ALA A 19 -4.48 -26.71 -26.45
CA ALA A 19 -4.67 -28.07 -25.95
C ALA A 19 -4.17 -29.18 -26.90
N LEU A 20 -3.84 -28.87 -28.14
CA LEU A 20 -3.27 -29.86 -29.09
C LEU A 20 -1.78 -30.13 -28.88
N LEU A 21 -1.11 -29.50 -27.93
CA LEU A 21 0.32 -29.64 -27.69
C LEU A 21 0.73 -30.34 -26.39
N SER A 22 -0.20 -30.77 -25.50
CA SER A 22 0.17 -31.60 -24.34
C SER A 22 -0.97 -32.42 -23.79
N ALA A 23 -0.68 -33.68 -23.46
CA ALA A 23 -1.59 -34.71 -22.96
C ALA A 23 -1.93 -34.58 -21.44
N PRO A 24 -2.67 -35.48 -20.83
CA PRO A 24 -4.03 -35.37 -20.32
C PRO A 24 -4.09 -35.12 -18.81
N THR A 25 -4.71 -34.08 -18.36
CA THR A 25 -5.48 -33.82 -17.14
C THR A 25 -5.89 -32.34 -17.07
N ALA A 26 -6.20 -31.72 -18.18
CA ALA A 26 -6.62 -30.32 -18.22
C ALA A 26 -8.09 -30.22 -17.76
N GLN A 27 -8.32 -29.99 -16.49
CA GLN A 27 -9.45 -29.17 -16.05
C GLN A 27 -9.24 -27.83 -16.73
N GLY A 28 -10.16 -27.42 -17.63
CA GLY A 28 -9.96 -26.24 -18.48
C GLY A 28 -9.83 -24.97 -17.65
N LEU A 29 -8.62 -24.43 -17.59
CA LEU A 29 -8.35 -23.13 -17.00
C LEU A 29 -9.06 -22.04 -17.83
N PHE A 30 -9.81 -21.17 -17.17
CA PHE A 30 -10.49 -20.06 -17.83
C PHE A 30 -9.45 -19.00 -18.22
N ILE A 31 -9.37 -18.67 -19.52
CA ILE A 31 -8.55 -17.55 -19.98
C ILE A 31 -9.38 -16.28 -19.79
N GLY A 32 -8.91 -15.39 -18.91
CA GLY A 32 -9.62 -14.20 -18.43
C GLY A 32 -10.12 -13.29 -19.54
N GLY A 33 -11.33 -12.76 -19.34
CA GLY A 33 -11.93 -11.83 -20.29
C GLY A 33 -13.19 -11.18 -19.76
N GLY A 34 -13.08 -9.96 -19.19
CA GLY A 34 -14.21 -9.21 -18.67
C GLY A 34 -14.83 -9.86 -17.43
N LEU A 35 -14.02 -10.21 -16.44
CA LEU A 35 -14.45 -10.84 -15.19
C LEU A 35 -14.45 -9.84 -14.05
N THR A 36 -15.56 -9.72 -13.33
CA THR A 36 -15.67 -8.86 -12.14
C THR A 36 -16.12 -9.71 -10.96
N ILE A 37 -15.40 -9.65 -9.84
CA ILE A 37 -15.89 -10.19 -8.57
C ILE A 37 -16.80 -9.14 -7.94
N LEU A 38 -18.09 -9.47 -7.84
CA LEU A 38 -19.10 -8.64 -7.19
C LEU A 38 -19.18 -9.03 -5.72
N SER A 39 -18.70 -8.16 -4.84
CA SER A 39 -18.83 -8.35 -3.39
C SER A 39 -18.96 -7.00 -2.69
N THR A 40 -19.75 -6.99 -1.60
CA THR A 40 -19.74 -5.87 -0.66
C THR A 40 -18.81 -6.28 0.48
N ASN A 41 -17.62 -5.69 0.51
CA ASN A 41 -16.63 -6.04 1.53
C ASN A 41 -16.77 -5.10 2.73
N ASN A 42 -17.30 -5.60 3.84
CA ASN A 42 -17.48 -4.86 5.08
C ASN A 42 -16.28 -4.93 6.03
N LEU A 43 -15.21 -5.62 5.65
CA LEU A 43 -13.95 -5.72 6.40
C LEU A 43 -14.07 -6.35 7.80
N ASP A 44 -15.21 -6.94 8.14
CA ASP A 44 -15.48 -7.50 9.47
C ASP A 44 -15.11 -8.99 9.60
N GLY A 45 -14.70 -9.61 8.48
CA GLY A 45 -14.39 -11.04 8.45
C GLY A 45 -15.59 -11.94 8.70
N ALA A 46 -16.81 -11.39 8.65
CA ALA A 46 -18.03 -12.18 8.76
C ALA A 46 -18.19 -13.03 7.48
N GLU A 47 -17.60 -14.21 7.50
CA GLU A 47 -17.51 -15.16 6.39
C GLU A 47 -18.87 -15.76 5.95
N ASN A 48 -19.94 -15.38 6.63
CA ASN A 48 -21.28 -15.92 6.37
C ASN A 48 -22.00 -15.23 5.21
N ASP A 49 -21.39 -14.22 4.61
CA ASP A 49 -21.97 -13.53 3.47
C ASP A 49 -21.63 -14.23 2.15
N LYS A 50 -22.31 -15.33 1.86
CA LYS A 50 -22.24 -16.05 0.58
C LYS A 50 -22.91 -15.28 -0.57
N SER A 51 -22.96 -13.96 -0.50
CA SER A 51 -23.65 -13.10 -1.47
C SER A 51 -22.76 -12.65 -2.63
N ALA A 52 -21.46 -12.93 -2.62
CA ALA A 52 -20.57 -12.61 -3.73
C ALA A 52 -20.92 -13.43 -4.97
N ALA A 53 -20.66 -12.84 -6.14
CA ALA A 53 -20.80 -13.49 -7.43
C ALA A 53 -19.65 -13.10 -8.36
N ILE A 54 -19.41 -13.92 -9.38
CA ILE A 54 -18.54 -13.55 -10.50
C ILE A 54 -19.43 -13.11 -11.66
N LEU A 55 -19.26 -11.89 -12.12
CA LEU A 55 -19.90 -11.36 -13.31
C LEU A 55 -18.99 -11.61 -14.51
N ILE A 56 -19.48 -12.38 -15.49
CA ILE A 56 -18.90 -12.50 -16.82
C ILE A 56 -19.54 -11.40 -17.68
N ASN A 57 -18.79 -10.33 -17.92
CA ASN A 57 -19.30 -9.14 -18.64
C ASN A 57 -19.53 -9.38 -20.13
N GLN A 58 -19.06 -10.49 -20.69
CA GLN A 58 -19.30 -10.82 -22.08
C GLN A 58 -20.71 -11.34 -22.27
N PRO A 59 -21.58 -10.63 -23.02
CA PRO A 59 -22.92 -11.13 -23.33
C PRO A 59 -22.85 -12.45 -24.11
N CYS A 60 -23.71 -13.39 -23.77
CA CYS A 60 -23.89 -14.64 -24.49
C CYS A 60 -25.32 -15.16 -24.35
N ALA A 61 -25.70 -16.08 -25.24
CA ALA A 61 -26.99 -16.78 -25.14
C ALA A 61 -27.01 -17.73 -23.93
N ASN A 62 -28.19 -18.01 -23.39
CA ASN A 62 -28.35 -18.74 -22.13
C ASN A 62 -27.66 -20.14 -22.14
N TYR A 63 -27.67 -20.86 -23.27
CA TYR A 63 -27.07 -22.20 -23.38
C TYR A 63 -25.55 -22.21 -23.09
N ALA A 64 -24.86 -21.06 -23.26
CA ALA A 64 -23.43 -20.96 -23.01
C ALA A 64 -23.08 -20.64 -21.53
N THR A 65 -24.05 -20.17 -20.74
CA THR A 65 -23.81 -19.68 -19.36
C THR A 65 -23.24 -20.75 -18.45
N ARG A 66 -23.80 -21.98 -18.52
CA ARG A 66 -23.36 -23.12 -17.70
C ARG A 66 -21.89 -23.46 -17.95
N ILE A 67 -21.48 -23.54 -19.21
CA ILE A 67 -20.09 -23.85 -19.57
C ILE A 67 -19.17 -22.72 -19.11
N SER A 68 -19.58 -21.47 -19.30
CA SER A 68 -18.77 -20.31 -18.88
C SER A 68 -18.52 -20.28 -17.37
N CYS A 69 -19.53 -20.57 -16.54
CA CYS A 69 -19.33 -20.68 -15.09
C CYS A 69 -18.49 -21.89 -14.70
N GLN A 70 -18.73 -23.08 -15.34
CA GLN A 70 -17.98 -24.31 -15.07
C GLN A 70 -16.47 -24.16 -15.35
N LEU A 71 -16.10 -23.39 -16.38
CA LEU A 71 -14.69 -23.05 -16.65
C LEU A 71 -14.01 -22.26 -15.51
N LEU A 72 -14.80 -21.60 -14.66
CA LEU A 72 -14.33 -20.95 -13.44
C LEU A 72 -14.43 -21.85 -12.20
N GLY A 73 -14.84 -23.14 -12.35
CA GLY A 73 -15.13 -24.01 -11.21
C GLY A 73 -16.42 -23.63 -10.46
N GLU A 74 -17.32 -22.88 -11.11
CA GLU A 74 -18.52 -22.31 -10.50
C GLU A 74 -19.80 -22.80 -11.20
N ALA A 75 -20.95 -22.57 -10.56
CA ALA A 75 -22.27 -22.78 -11.18
C ALA A 75 -22.87 -21.44 -11.61
N VAL A 76 -23.90 -21.49 -12.46
CA VAL A 76 -24.73 -20.32 -12.73
C VAL A 76 -25.41 -19.90 -11.41
N TRP A 77 -25.35 -18.62 -11.08
CA TRP A 77 -25.85 -18.08 -9.81
C TRP A 77 -27.36 -18.32 -9.66
N ASN A 78 -27.79 -18.82 -8.47
CA ASN A 78 -29.18 -19.14 -8.20
C ASN A 78 -29.82 -18.08 -7.26
N PRO A 79 -30.88 -17.39 -7.71
CA PRO A 79 -31.57 -16.36 -6.91
C PRO A 79 -32.33 -16.88 -5.69
N ASP A 80 -32.55 -18.19 -5.60
CA ASP A 80 -33.30 -18.81 -4.51
C ASP A 80 -32.47 -18.90 -3.20
N ASN A 81 -31.18 -18.55 -3.24
CA ASN A 81 -30.36 -18.35 -2.07
C ASN A 81 -30.78 -17.09 -1.31
N ALA A 82 -31.14 -17.23 -0.03
CA ALA A 82 -31.73 -16.19 0.80
C ALA A 82 -30.93 -14.89 0.93
N ASN A 83 -29.63 -14.93 0.66
CA ASN A 83 -28.70 -13.79 0.88
C ASN A 83 -28.56 -12.82 -0.30
N PHE A 84 -29.26 -13.06 -1.42
CA PHE A 84 -29.19 -12.19 -2.59
C PHE A 84 -29.63 -10.75 -2.33
N LYS A 85 -30.67 -10.54 -1.55
CA LYS A 85 -31.38 -9.26 -1.48
C LYS A 85 -30.58 -8.11 -0.86
N THR A 86 -29.52 -8.39 -0.13
CA THR A 86 -28.81 -7.36 0.62
C THR A 86 -27.50 -6.89 -0.01
N THR A 87 -26.77 -7.73 -0.76
CA THR A 87 -25.41 -7.43 -1.17
C THR A 87 -25.19 -7.42 -2.68
N LEU A 88 -25.62 -8.39 -3.43
CA LEU A 88 -25.40 -8.44 -4.87
C LEU A 88 -26.12 -7.31 -5.61
N ASN A 89 -27.32 -6.95 -5.13
CA ASN A 89 -28.08 -5.82 -5.65
C ASN A 89 -27.25 -4.52 -5.67
N LYS A 90 -26.57 -4.20 -4.57
CA LYS A 90 -25.72 -2.98 -4.52
C LYS A 90 -24.54 -3.05 -5.48
N SER A 91 -23.94 -4.23 -5.59
CA SER A 91 -22.82 -4.44 -6.53
C SER A 91 -23.27 -4.31 -7.99
N LEU A 92 -24.45 -4.80 -8.35
CA LEU A 92 -25.04 -4.62 -9.70
C LEU A 92 -25.44 -3.15 -9.98
N GLN A 93 -26.07 -2.48 -9.00
CA GLN A 93 -26.38 -1.04 -9.11
C GLN A 93 -25.10 -0.22 -9.30
N TYR A 94 -24.00 -0.64 -8.67
CA TYR A 94 -22.72 0.02 -8.82
C TYR A 94 -22.16 -0.12 -10.24
N GLN A 95 -22.34 -1.26 -10.94
CA GLN A 95 -21.93 -1.39 -12.34
C GLN A 95 -22.65 -0.39 -13.25
N ALA A 96 -23.95 -0.17 -13.01
CA ALA A 96 -24.72 0.83 -13.74
C ALA A 96 -24.32 2.28 -13.39
N PHE A 97 -24.03 2.55 -12.12
CA PHE A 97 -23.50 3.85 -11.66
C PHE A 97 -22.17 4.20 -12.32
N LEU A 98 -21.30 3.23 -12.54
CA LEU A 98 -20.05 3.38 -13.26
C LEU A 98 -20.24 3.60 -14.78
N GLY A 99 -21.45 3.47 -15.29
CA GLY A 99 -21.74 3.55 -16.72
C GLY A 99 -21.22 2.35 -17.54
N LEU A 100 -20.92 1.24 -16.87
CA LEU A 100 -20.42 0.01 -17.52
C LEU A 100 -21.55 -0.76 -18.21
N VAL A 101 -22.74 -0.64 -17.69
CA VAL A 101 -23.97 -1.28 -18.17
C VAL A 101 -25.14 -0.29 -18.11
N PRO A 102 -26.21 -0.51 -18.90
CA PRO A 102 -27.48 0.22 -18.76
C PRO A 102 -28.10 0.04 -17.36
N GLN A 103 -28.96 0.98 -16.96
CA GLN A 103 -29.65 0.92 -15.65
C GLN A 103 -30.61 -0.27 -15.54
N ASP A 104 -31.17 -0.71 -16.66
CA ASP A 104 -32.09 -1.82 -16.82
C ASP A 104 -31.42 -3.13 -17.29
N GLN A 105 -30.08 -3.20 -17.17
CA GLN A 105 -29.33 -4.39 -17.58
C GLN A 105 -29.86 -5.64 -16.93
N LEU A 106 -30.11 -6.66 -17.76
CA LEU A 106 -30.46 -8.01 -17.33
C LEU A 106 -29.22 -8.90 -17.32
N TYR A 107 -29.20 -9.85 -16.39
CA TYR A 107 -28.11 -10.81 -16.18
C TYR A 107 -28.68 -12.23 -16.14
N TRP A 108 -28.04 -13.16 -16.85
CA TRP A 108 -28.41 -14.56 -16.78
C TRP A 108 -28.23 -15.15 -15.38
N ILE A 109 -29.23 -15.91 -14.93
CA ILE A 109 -29.27 -16.65 -13.67
C ILE A 109 -29.71 -18.08 -13.91
N ALA A 110 -29.57 -18.97 -12.90
CA ALA A 110 -29.96 -20.36 -13.00
C ALA A 110 -31.47 -20.53 -13.27
N LYS A 111 -31.81 -21.50 -14.10
CA LYS A 111 -33.19 -21.98 -14.29
C LYS A 111 -33.65 -22.75 -13.04
N ARG A 112 -34.96 -22.72 -12.77
CA ARG A 112 -35.61 -23.65 -11.85
C ARG A 112 -36.05 -24.91 -12.61
N SER A 113 -36.14 -26.04 -11.93
CA SER A 113 -36.67 -27.25 -12.51
C SER A 113 -38.13 -27.12 -12.97
N ALA A 114 -38.88 -26.19 -12.39
CA ALA A 114 -40.29 -25.93 -12.72
C ALA A 114 -40.50 -24.93 -13.87
N ASP A 115 -39.43 -24.29 -14.37
CA ASP A 115 -39.54 -23.16 -15.33
C ASP A 115 -39.74 -23.65 -16.81
N GLY A 116 -39.80 -24.96 -17.06
CA GLY A 116 -39.92 -25.51 -18.42
C GLY A 116 -38.78 -25.03 -19.33
N ASP A 117 -39.13 -24.54 -20.54
CA ASP A 117 -38.16 -24.07 -21.53
C ASP A 117 -37.76 -22.59 -21.36
N ALA A 118 -38.39 -21.84 -20.43
CA ALA A 118 -38.12 -20.41 -20.22
C ALA A 118 -36.71 -20.20 -19.62
N CYS A 119 -36.01 -19.19 -20.12
CA CYS A 119 -34.75 -18.73 -19.58
C CYS A 119 -34.97 -17.54 -18.67
N ARG A 120 -34.24 -17.48 -17.56
CA ARG A 120 -34.44 -16.45 -16.51
C ARG A 120 -33.28 -15.48 -16.44
N ALA A 121 -33.63 -14.21 -16.31
CA ALA A 121 -32.67 -13.14 -16.05
C ALA A 121 -33.12 -12.28 -14.87
N ILE A 122 -32.16 -11.60 -14.22
CA ILE A 122 -32.40 -10.72 -13.09
C ILE A 122 -31.85 -9.34 -13.41
N ASP A 123 -32.53 -8.29 -12.97
CA ASP A 123 -32.02 -6.92 -13.04
C ASP A 123 -31.34 -6.48 -11.72
N ALA A 124 -30.72 -5.30 -11.73
CA ALA A 124 -30.05 -4.74 -10.55
C ALA A 124 -31.00 -4.43 -9.37
N THR A 125 -32.31 -4.46 -9.55
CA THR A 125 -33.30 -4.32 -8.46
C THR A 125 -33.68 -5.64 -7.82
N GLY A 126 -33.25 -6.76 -8.43
CA GLY A 126 -33.60 -8.12 -8.00
C GLY A 126 -34.89 -8.65 -8.64
N LYS A 127 -35.45 -7.93 -9.65
CA LYS A 127 -36.63 -8.39 -10.37
C LYS A 127 -36.21 -9.45 -11.39
N ILE A 128 -36.80 -10.63 -11.27
CA ILE A 128 -36.59 -11.75 -12.19
C ILE A 128 -37.61 -11.68 -13.31
N ARG A 129 -37.17 -12.00 -14.52
CA ARG A 129 -37.99 -12.02 -15.72
C ARG A 129 -37.65 -13.25 -16.56
N ASP A 130 -38.66 -13.77 -17.26
CA ASP A 130 -38.46 -14.72 -18.34
C ASP A 130 -38.02 -13.97 -19.60
N VAL A 131 -37.00 -14.49 -20.25
CA VAL A 131 -36.32 -13.88 -21.39
C VAL A 131 -36.07 -14.95 -22.44
N ASP A 132 -36.13 -14.57 -23.74
CA ASP A 132 -35.75 -15.46 -24.82
C ASP A 132 -34.32 -15.98 -24.59
N CYS A 133 -34.16 -17.29 -24.62
CA CYS A 133 -32.88 -17.98 -24.38
C CYS A 133 -31.78 -17.64 -25.40
N SER A 134 -32.14 -17.09 -26.55
CA SER A 134 -31.22 -16.60 -27.58
C SER A 134 -30.70 -15.21 -27.32
N SER A 135 -31.28 -14.45 -26.36
CA SER A 135 -30.82 -13.12 -25.98
C SER A 135 -29.37 -13.16 -25.51
N GLU A 136 -28.61 -12.13 -25.88
CA GLU A 136 -27.21 -11.99 -25.44
C GLU A 136 -27.13 -11.14 -24.16
N LEU A 137 -26.93 -11.77 -23.00
CA LEU A 137 -26.81 -11.10 -21.69
C LEU A 137 -25.52 -11.49 -20.96
N PRO A 138 -24.98 -10.62 -20.09
CA PRO A 138 -23.94 -10.99 -19.13
C PRO A 138 -24.42 -12.07 -18.18
N THR A 139 -23.49 -12.87 -17.65
CA THR A 139 -23.80 -14.04 -16.80
C THR A 139 -23.32 -13.83 -15.37
N LEU A 140 -24.17 -14.19 -14.40
CA LEU A 140 -23.78 -14.29 -12.98
C LEU A 140 -23.43 -15.74 -12.65
N CYS A 141 -22.22 -15.96 -12.13
CA CYS A 141 -21.76 -17.22 -11.58
C CYS A 141 -21.67 -17.14 -10.06
N THR A 142 -21.75 -18.30 -9.39
CA THR A 142 -21.45 -18.38 -7.96
C THR A 142 -20.01 -17.93 -7.69
N GLN A 143 -19.68 -17.67 -6.42
CA GLN A 143 -18.32 -17.42 -5.95
C GLN A 143 -18.06 -18.29 -4.72
N SER A 144 -17.32 -19.37 -4.92
CA SER A 144 -17.08 -20.41 -3.89
C SER A 144 -15.68 -20.33 -3.27
N ALA A 145 -14.81 -19.44 -3.77
CA ALA A 145 -13.48 -19.29 -3.20
C ALA A 145 -13.53 -18.85 -1.73
N VAL A 146 -12.52 -19.27 -0.97
CA VAL A 146 -12.44 -18.94 0.46
C VAL A 146 -12.03 -17.47 0.66
N VAL A 147 -12.46 -16.89 1.77
CA VAL A 147 -11.89 -15.62 2.26
C VAL A 147 -10.48 -15.93 2.77
N SER A 148 -9.47 -15.46 2.06
CA SER A 148 -8.08 -15.70 2.47
C SER A 148 -7.71 -14.91 3.72
N SER A 149 -6.84 -15.47 4.55
CA SER A 149 -6.32 -14.86 5.78
C SER A 149 -4.82 -15.16 5.89
N GLY A 150 -4.18 -14.71 6.95
CA GLY A 150 -2.78 -15.07 7.24
C GLY A 150 -2.55 -16.58 7.40
N LYS A 151 -3.63 -17.38 7.60
CA LYS A 151 -3.57 -18.83 7.81
C LYS A 151 -4.24 -19.62 6.69
N ILE A 152 -5.17 -19.01 5.96
CA ILE A 152 -6.00 -19.68 4.95
C ILE A 152 -5.71 -19.00 3.61
N ASN A 153 -5.24 -19.78 2.64
CA ASN A 153 -5.10 -19.36 1.25
C ASN A 153 -5.28 -20.58 0.37
N ASP A 154 -6.19 -20.50 -0.60
CA ASP A 154 -6.41 -21.57 -1.56
C ASP A 154 -6.09 -21.06 -2.97
N ASN A 155 -4.92 -21.46 -3.47
CA ASN A 155 -4.46 -21.19 -4.82
C ASN A 155 -4.51 -22.45 -5.71
N SER A 156 -5.31 -23.44 -5.31
CA SER A 156 -5.48 -24.69 -6.07
C SER A 156 -6.07 -24.44 -7.47
N PRO A 157 -5.92 -25.38 -8.41
CA PRO A 157 -6.40 -25.24 -9.79
C PRO A 157 -7.87 -24.85 -9.93
N ASN A 158 -8.73 -25.20 -8.96
CA ASN A 158 -10.16 -24.86 -8.99
C ASN A 158 -10.42 -23.35 -8.92
N PHE A 159 -9.49 -22.58 -8.35
CA PHE A 159 -9.60 -21.13 -8.18
C PHE A 159 -8.63 -20.34 -9.06
N GLN A 160 -7.86 -21.02 -9.92
CA GLN A 160 -6.93 -20.36 -10.82
C GLN A 160 -7.62 -19.68 -12.00
N VAL A 161 -6.96 -18.68 -12.54
CA VAL A 161 -7.36 -17.93 -13.73
C VAL A 161 -6.12 -17.62 -14.55
N GLN A 162 -6.24 -17.63 -15.86
CA GLN A 162 -5.17 -17.23 -16.76
C GLN A 162 -5.47 -15.88 -17.39
N GLN A 163 -4.45 -15.04 -17.48
CA GLN A 163 -4.51 -13.72 -18.11
C GLN A 163 -3.26 -13.52 -18.96
N PHE A 164 -3.40 -12.95 -20.15
CA PHE A 164 -2.23 -12.56 -20.94
C PHE A 164 -1.70 -11.19 -20.46
N ILE A 165 -0.39 -11.09 -20.39
CA ILE A 165 0.34 -9.84 -20.16
C ILE A 165 1.37 -9.76 -21.29
N GLY A 166 1.20 -8.83 -22.21
CA GLY A 166 1.95 -8.87 -23.45
C GLY A 166 1.69 -10.22 -24.16
N ASN A 167 2.74 -10.98 -24.44
CA ASN A 167 2.67 -12.29 -25.07
C ASN A 167 2.78 -13.48 -24.09
N LYS A 168 2.89 -13.21 -22.78
CA LYS A 168 2.98 -14.27 -21.75
C LYS A 168 1.61 -14.62 -21.18
N LEU A 169 1.36 -15.92 -21.02
CA LEU A 169 0.18 -16.41 -20.31
C LEU A 169 0.51 -16.53 -18.83
N VAL A 170 -0.18 -15.76 -18.01
CA VAL A 170 0.08 -15.66 -16.56
C VAL A 170 -1.05 -16.30 -15.80
N THR A 171 -0.72 -17.28 -14.95
CA THR A 171 -1.67 -17.97 -14.08
C THR A 171 -1.69 -17.32 -12.72
N GLY A 172 -2.83 -16.69 -12.36
CA GLY A 172 -3.14 -16.21 -11.02
C GLY A 172 -4.26 -17.04 -10.40
N TYR A 173 -4.81 -16.55 -9.29
CA TYR A 173 -5.94 -17.21 -8.62
C TYR A 173 -6.89 -16.16 -8.02
N ARG A 174 -8.05 -16.60 -7.55
CA ARG A 174 -8.98 -15.73 -6.83
C ARG A 174 -9.12 -16.14 -5.37
N ASP A 175 -9.35 -15.17 -4.52
CA ASP A 175 -10.05 -15.41 -3.27
C ASP A 175 -11.50 -14.91 -3.38
N TYR A 176 -12.22 -14.85 -2.26
CA TYR A 176 -13.62 -14.44 -2.23
C TYR A 176 -13.87 -13.04 -2.78
N HIS A 177 -12.88 -12.12 -2.68
CA HIS A 177 -13.05 -10.69 -2.97
C HIS A 177 -12.31 -10.18 -4.21
N VAL A 178 -11.21 -10.81 -4.60
CA VAL A 178 -10.34 -10.31 -5.65
C VAL A 178 -9.63 -11.41 -6.42
N TRP A 179 -9.15 -11.08 -7.61
CA TRP A 179 -8.15 -11.83 -8.35
C TRP A 179 -6.77 -11.46 -7.82
N LYS A 180 -5.88 -12.45 -7.69
CA LYS A 180 -4.51 -12.31 -7.18
C LYS A 180 -3.50 -12.84 -8.19
N PHE A 181 -2.46 -12.03 -8.43
CA PHE A 181 -1.28 -12.43 -9.19
C PHE A 181 -0.07 -12.09 -8.34
N ARG A 182 0.70 -13.09 -7.96
CA ARG A 182 1.78 -12.95 -7.00
C ARG A 182 3.10 -13.41 -7.58
N GLY A 183 4.21 -12.72 -7.24
CA GLY A 183 5.53 -13.08 -7.73
C GLY A 183 5.77 -12.71 -9.20
N LEU A 184 5.06 -11.70 -9.71
CA LEU A 184 5.30 -11.16 -11.04
C LEU A 184 6.64 -10.42 -11.09
N ARG A 185 7.53 -10.80 -11.97
CA ARG A 185 8.81 -10.12 -12.14
C ARG A 185 8.57 -8.74 -12.77
N PHE A 186 8.77 -7.66 -12.02
CA PHE A 186 8.66 -6.30 -12.57
C PHE A 186 9.97 -5.78 -13.17
N ALA A 187 11.09 -6.34 -12.75
CA ALA A 187 12.42 -6.04 -13.28
C ALA A 187 13.15 -7.32 -13.60
N ASP A 188 14.06 -7.27 -14.56
CA ASP A 188 15.02 -8.34 -14.80
C ASP A 188 15.83 -8.62 -13.52
N LYS A 189 16.35 -9.83 -13.37
CA LYS A 189 17.27 -10.13 -12.26
C LYS A 189 18.43 -9.14 -12.29
N PRO A 190 18.56 -8.26 -11.29
CA PRO A 190 19.61 -7.24 -11.34
C PRO A 190 20.97 -7.87 -11.10
N GLU A 191 21.98 -7.36 -11.78
CA GLU A 191 23.35 -7.56 -11.35
C GLU A 191 23.58 -6.79 -10.04
N ARG A 192 24.44 -7.32 -9.16
CA ARG A 192 24.76 -6.67 -7.90
C ARG A 192 25.38 -5.29 -8.17
N PHE A 193 24.87 -4.27 -7.45
CA PHE A 193 25.26 -2.86 -7.58
C PHE A 193 25.01 -2.25 -8.97
N ALA A 194 24.03 -2.76 -9.70
CA ALA A 194 23.54 -2.18 -10.94
C ALA A 194 22.09 -1.70 -10.80
N TYR A 195 21.71 -0.71 -11.59
CA TYR A 195 20.34 -0.23 -11.69
C TYR A 195 19.45 -1.27 -12.36
N SER A 196 18.24 -1.43 -11.84
CA SER A 196 17.25 -2.36 -12.39
C SER A 196 16.71 -1.91 -13.76
N LYS A 197 16.21 -2.87 -14.52
CA LYS A 197 15.57 -2.65 -15.83
C LYS A 197 14.22 -3.35 -15.83
N VAL A 198 13.22 -2.72 -16.46
CA VAL A 198 11.86 -3.28 -16.55
C VAL A 198 11.89 -4.62 -17.27
N ALA A 199 11.29 -5.63 -16.65
CA ALA A 199 11.13 -6.95 -17.26
C ALA A 199 10.25 -6.88 -18.51
N SER A 200 10.65 -7.61 -19.56
CA SER A 200 9.88 -7.72 -20.80
C SER A 200 8.87 -8.86 -20.72
N TYR A 201 7.66 -8.60 -21.21
CA TYR A 201 6.60 -9.58 -21.41
C TYR A 201 6.24 -9.76 -22.89
N GLU A 202 7.16 -9.39 -23.77
CA GLU A 202 6.97 -9.47 -25.23
C GLU A 202 7.25 -10.87 -25.79
N ASP A 203 8.07 -11.68 -25.13
CA ASP A 203 8.31 -13.07 -25.48
C ASP A 203 7.12 -13.94 -25.10
N SER A 204 6.84 -14.98 -25.89
CA SER A 204 5.85 -16.00 -25.54
C SER A 204 6.33 -16.86 -24.36
N GLY A 205 5.39 -17.35 -23.55
CA GLY A 205 5.69 -18.25 -22.43
C GLY A 205 4.61 -18.21 -21.37
N GLU A 206 4.81 -19.03 -20.36
CA GLU A 206 3.90 -19.13 -19.21
C GLU A 206 4.57 -18.67 -17.93
N ILE A 207 3.80 -18.04 -17.05
CA ILE A 207 4.24 -17.57 -15.73
C ILE A 207 3.26 -18.07 -14.68
N ASP A 208 3.76 -18.80 -13.69
CA ASP A 208 3.03 -19.10 -12.46
C ASP A 208 3.11 -17.90 -11.51
N ALA A 209 1.98 -17.20 -11.35
CA ALA A 209 1.80 -16.10 -10.43
C ALA A 209 0.87 -16.45 -9.27
N THR A 210 0.86 -17.70 -8.84
CA THR A 210 0.07 -18.17 -7.69
C THR A 210 0.79 -18.02 -6.36
N ASN A 211 2.11 -17.86 -6.37
CA ASN A 211 2.95 -17.73 -5.19
C ASN A 211 3.80 -16.45 -5.25
N ALA A 212 3.98 -15.78 -4.10
CA ALA A 212 4.87 -14.63 -4.02
C ALA A 212 6.34 -15.03 -4.25
N GLY A 213 7.09 -14.15 -4.88
CA GLY A 213 8.54 -14.30 -5.07
C GLY A 213 9.34 -14.19 -3.77
N ALA A 214 10.66 -14.38 -3.87
CA ALA A 214 11.58 -14.21 -2.75
C ALA A 214 11.61 -12.76 -2.26
N ASP A 215 11.85 -12.57 -0.96
CA ASP A 215 12.18 -11.27 -0.39
C ASP A 215 13.61 -10.88 -0.78
N CYS A 216 13.91 -9.57 -0.80
CA CYS A 216 15.27 -9.12 -1.02
C CYS A 216 16.18 -9.51 0.17
N SER A 217 17.46 -9.75 -0.10
CA SER A 217 18.45 -10.09 0.93
C SER A 217 18.39 -9.06 2.06
N GLN A 218 18.18 -9.52 3.27
CA GLN A 218 18.03 -8.71 4.48
C GLN A 218 18.56 -9.47 5.72
N PRO A 219 18.82 -8.79 6.87
CA PRO A 219 19.43 -9.39 8.04
C PRO A 219 18.66 -10.56 8.63
N VAL A 220 19.38 -11.41 9.40
CA VAL A 220 18.79 -12.54 10.17
C VAL A 220 17.69 -12.05 11.09
N GLY A 221 16.58 -12.79 11.14
CA GLY A 221 15.42 -12.48 11.97
C GLY A 221 14.32 -11.71 11.26
N GLU A 222 14.63 -10.97 10.21
CA GLU A 222 13.62 -10.23 9.42
C GLU A 222 12.91 -11.12 8.38
N VAL A 223 13.55 -12.21 7.96
CA VAL A 223 12.96 -13.16 6.97
C VAL A 223 13.07 -14.58 7.47
N LYS A 224 11.93 -15.22 7.69
CA LYS A 224 11.87 -16.62 8.16
C LYS A 224 12.18 -17.65 7.07
N ASN A 225 12.01 -17.34 5.79
CA ASN A 225 12.25 -18.27 4.67
C ASN A 225 12.56 -17.52 3.38
N GLY A 226 13.75 -17.72 2.84
CA GLY A 226 14.05 -17.48 1.43
C GLY A 226 14.20 -16.03 0.97
N SER A 227 15.15 -15.27 1.56
CA SER A 227 15.62 -14.05 0.91
C SER A 227 16.60 -14.36 -0.23
N SER A 228 16.63 -13.48 -1.22
CA SER A 228 17.45 -13.64 -2.43
C SER A 228 17.85 -12.28 -2.99
N GLU A 229 18.94 -12.23 -3.74
CA GLU A 229 19.24 -11.06 -4.59
C GLU A 229 18.35 -11.03 -5.84
N ASP A 230 17.80 -12.16 -6.25
CA ASP A 230 16.74 -12.24 -7.25
C ASP A 230 15.37 -12.06 -6.59
N CYS A 231 14.99 -10.82 -6.36
CA CYS A 231 13.87 -10.47 -5.48
C CYS A 231 12.89 -9.42 -6.04
N LEU A 232 13.13 -8.89 -7.24
CA LEU A 232 12.35 -7.78 -7.79
C LEU A 232 11.00 -8.26 -8.35
N PHE A 233 10.10 -8.59 -7.43
CA PHE A 233 8.77 -9.12 -7.71
C PHE A 233 7.67 -8.18 -7.25
N ALA A 234 6.57 -8.17 -8.01
CA ALA A 234 5.33 -7.48 -7.71
C ALA A 234 4.22 -8.48 -7.35
N ASN A 235 3.28 -8.04 -6.52
CA ASN A 235 2.02 -8.71 -6.24
C ASN A 235 0.88 -7.78 -6.63
N VAL A 236 -0.15 -8.30 -7.29
CA VAL A 236 -1.31 -7.54 -7.78
C VAL A 236 -2.60 -8.12 -7.22
N TRP A 237 -3.46 -7.25 -6.70
CA TRP A 237 -4.83 -7.55 -6.26
C TRP A 237 -5.80 -6.68 -7.05
N THR A 238 -6.78 -7.29 -7.69
CA THR A 238 -7.75 -6.58 -8.53
C THR A 238 -9.15 -7.17 -8.44
N PRO A 239 -10.21 -6.37 -8.33
CA PRO A 239 -11.59 -6.86 -8.43
C PRO A 239 -12.03 -7.15 -9.86
N TYR A 240 -11.25 -6.73 -10.88
CA TYR A 240 -11.64 -6.76 -12.28
C TYR A 240 -10.51 -7.22 -13.20
N LEU A 241 -10.79 -8.17 -14.08
CA LEU A 241 -9.89 -8.58 -15.17
C LEU A 241 -10.49 -8.14 -16.52
N PRO A 242 -9.77 -7.33 -17.32
CA PRO A 242 -10.24 -6.83 -18.59
C PRO A 242 -10.30 -7.90 -19.68
N ARG A 243 -11.05 -7.67 -20.73
CA ARG A 243 -11.09 -8.53 -21.91
C ARG A 243 -9.80 -8.44 -22.71
N MET A 244 -9.37 -9.57 -23.22
CA MET A 244 -8.28 -9.61 -24.17
C MET A 244 -8.69 -9.11 -25.55
N GLY A 245 -7.86 -8.25 -26.15
CA GLY A 245 -7.97 -7.86 -27.55
C GLY A 245 -9.08 -6.86 -27.87
N ASN A 246 -9.70 -6.23 -26.89
CA ASN A 246 -10.72 -5.18 -27.10
C ASN A 246 -10.20 -3.83 -26.59
N GLN A 247 -9.15 -3.32 -27.21
CA GLN A 247 -8.56 -2.01 -26.84
C GLN A 247 -9.44 -0.81 -27.19
N ASP A 248 -10.51 -1.00 -27.98
CA ASP A 248 -11.29 0.09 -28.58
C ASP A 248 -12.60 0.44 -27.86
N LYS A 249 -13.06 -0.34 -26.88
CA LYS A 249 -14.21 0.04 -26.05
C LYS A 249 -13.69 0.54 -24.70
N LYS A 250 -14.26 1.67 -24.22
CA LYS A 250 -14.01 2.25 -22.90
C LYS A 250 -14.20 1.20 -21.80
N GLU A 251 -13.21 0.33 -21.61
CA GLU A 251 -13.12 -0.47 -20.41
C GLU A 251 -12.80 0.49 -19.28
N GLN A 252 -13.62 0.47 -18.23
CA GLN A 252 -13.38 1.38 -17.11
C GLN A 252 -12.30 0.78 -16.20
N LEU A 253 -11.04 1.06 -16.57
CA LEU A 253 -9.89 0.69 -15.77
C LEU A 253 -9.99 1.34 -14.39
N LYS A 254 -9.47 0.66 -13.36
CA LYS A 254 -9.52 1.09 -11.97
C LYS A 254 -8.27 1.90 -11.61
N PRO A 255 -8.37 2.87 -10.67
CA PRO A 255 -7.17 3.53 -10.13
C PRO A 255 -6.22 2.50 -9.56
N VAL A 256 -4.93 2.80 -9.60
CA VAL A 256 -3.86 1.93 -9.10
C VAL A 256 -3.25 2.53 -7.85
N MET A 257 -3.00 1.69 -6.85
CA MET A 257 -2.29 2.04 -5.63
C MET A 257 -1.03 1.17 -5.52
N LEU A 258 0.15 1.76 -5.72
CA LEU A 258 1.45 1.09 -5.64
C LEU A 258 2.06 1.33 -4.26
N TYR A 259 2.26 0.26 -3.50
CA TYR A 259 2.77 0.29 -2.13
C TYR A 259 4.26 -0.01 -2.05
N LEU A 260 4.97 0.84 -1.28
CA LEU A 260 6.34 0.65 -0.85
C LEU A 260 6.36 0.35 0.66
N TYR A 261 6.95 -0.76 1.06
CA TYR A 261 6.98 -1.20 2.46
C TYR A 261 8.00 -0.40 3.31
N GLY A 262 7.79 -0.39 4.63
CA GLY A 262 8.73 0.14 5.62
C GLY A 262 9.82 -0.86 6.01
N GLY A 263 10.60 -0.52 7.04
CA GLY A 263 11.68 -1.36 7.59
C GLY A 263 13.07 -0.70 7.51
N GLY A 264 13.16 0.61 7.69
CA GLY A 264 14.42 1.36 7.84
C GLY A 264 15.35 1.31 6.63
N LEU A 265 14.85 0.99 5.43
CA LEU A 265 15.62 0.72 4.20
C LEU A 265 16.61 -0.46 4.35
N THR A 266 16.49 -1.27 5.40
CA THR A 266 17.34 -2.45 5.67
C THR A 266 16.57 -3.76 5.63
N SER A 267 15.24 -3.71 5.77
CA SER A 267 14.37 -4.88 5.77
C SER A 267 12.98 -4.55 5.19
N GLY A 268 12.12 -5.57 5.11
CA GLY A 268 10.74 -5.44 4.69
C GLY A 268 10.37 -6.36 3.52
N SER A 269 9.07 -6.39 3.19
CA SER A 269 8.53 -7.30 2.19
C SER A 269 7.22 -6.83 1.59
N GLY A 270 7.11 -6.90 0.26
CA GLY A 270 5.86 -6.68 -0.47
C GLY A 270 4.82 -7.79 -0.29
N LYS A 271 5.13 -8.87 0.42
CA LYS A 271 4.20 -9.99 0.71
C LYS A 271 3.76 -10.06 2.17
N ASN A 272 4.01 -9.01 2.97
CA ASN A 272 3.60 -8.95 4.37
C ASN A 272 2.07 -9.12 4.49
N PRO A 273 1.55 -10.08 5.28
CA PRO A 273 0.10 -10.32 5.40
C PRO A 273 -0.67 -9.15 6.00
N ASN A 274 -0.04 -8.29 6.81
CA ASN A 274 -0.68 -7.11 7.37
C ASN A 274 -0.97 -6.04 6.30
N THR A 275 -0.25 -6.07 5.18
CA THR A 275 -0.41 -5.17 4.03
C THR A 275 -0.93 -5.93 2.78
N ASP A 276 -1.69 -7.03 2.98
CA ASP A 276 -2.38 -7.72 1.88
C ASP A 276 -3.44 -6.81 1.25
N GLY A 277 -3.34 -6.62 -0.06
CA GLY A 277 -4.13 -5.65 -0.81
C GLY A 277 -5.59 -6.03 -1.05
N THR A 278 -6.04 -7.21 -0.64
CA THR A 278 -7.38 -7.75 -0.95
C THR A 278 -8.51 -6.82 -0.55
N ASN A 279 -8.50 -6.37 0.70
CA ASN A 279 -9.61 -5.59 1.24
C ASN A 279 -9.59 -4.15 0.71
N LEU A 280 -8.41 -3.54 0.60
CA LEU A 280 -8.26 -2.23 -0.02
C LEU A 280 -8.71 -2.26 -1.49
N ALA A 281 -8.34 -3.30 -2.25
CA ALA A 281 -8.72 -3.44 -3.65
C ALA A 281 -10.24 -3.63 -3.82
N SER A 282 -10.85 -4.55 -3.08
CA SER A 282 -12.28 -4.88 -3.25
C SER A 282 -13.20 -3.78 -2.75
N ARG A 283 -12.99 -3.29 -1.50
CA ARG A 283 -13.82 -2.20 -0.95
C ARG A 283 -13.57 -0.89 -1.67
N GLY A 284 -12.31 -0.57 -1.93
CA GLY A 284 -11.89 0.67 -2.58
C GLY A 284 -12.19 0.74 -4.07
N ASP A 285 -12.51 -0.38 -4.72
CA ASP A 285 -12.63 -0.50 -6.18
C ASP A 285 -11.38 0.03 -6.91
N VAL A 286 -10.22 -0.43 -6.47
CA VAL A 286 -8.89 -0.07 -6.98
C VAL A 286 -8.07 -1.32 -7.28
N VAL A 287 -7.02 -1.18 -8.09
CA VAL A 287 -5.97 -2.19 -8.21
C VAL A 287 -4.87 -1.86 -7.21
N VAL A 288 -4.52 -2.81 -6.36
CA VAL A 288 -3.39 -2.68 -5.43
C VAL A 288 -2.20 -3.44 -5.96
N VAL A 289 -1.04 -2.81 -5.92
CA VAL A 289 0.24 -3.41 -6.28
C VAL A 289 1.19 -3.24 -5.09
N SER A 290 1.85 -4.29 -4.64
CA SER A 290 3.00 -4.19 -3.76
C SER A 290 4.25 -4.73 -4.44
N VAL A 291 5.40 -4.14 -4.16
CA VAL A 291 6.66 -4.53 -4.81
C VAL A 291 7.77 -4.72 -3.79
N ASN A 292 8.68 -5.63 -4.09
CA ASN A 292 9.95 -5.66 -3.40
C ASN A 292 10.91 -4.63 -4.01
N TYR A 293 11.79 -4.07 -3.19
CA TYR A 293 12.94 -3.27 -3.63
C TYR A 293 14.15 -3.69 -2.80
N ARG A 294 15.36 -3.58 -3.36
CA ARG A 294 16.58 -3.94 -2.66
C ARG A 294 16.78 -3.05 -1.44
N VAL A 295 17.23 -3.65 -0.35
CA VAL A 295 17.45 -2.98 0.93
C VAL A 295 18.90 -3.13 1.37
N GLY A 296 19.34 -2.28 2.31
CA GLY A 296 20.68 -2.35 2.87
C GLY A 296 21.79 -2.18 1.82
N THR A 297 22.91 -2.79 2.09
CA THR A 297 24.11 -2.69 1.24
C THR A 297 23.87 -3.03 -0.24
N PRO A 298 23.08 -4.07 -0.62
CA PRO A 298 22.72 -4.32 -2.01
C PRO A 298 21.90 -3.19 -2.67
N GLY A 299 21.14 -2.44 -1.87
CA GLY A 299 20.28 -1.35 -2.34
C GLY A 299 20.97 0.02 -2.42
N PHE A 300 22.01 0.27 -1.61
CA PHE A 300 22.48 1.62 -1.37
C PHE A 300 24.01 1.83 -1.43
N LEU A 301 24.83 0.77 -1.54
CA LEU A 301 26.29 0.91 -1.52
C LEU A 301 26.78 1.75 -2.71
N ASN A 302 27.49 2.84 -2.44
CA ASN A 302 28.15 3.68 -3.43
C ASN A 302 29.68 3.53 -3.31
N LEU A 303 30.40 3.27 -4.42
CA LEU A 303 31.86 3.13 -4.41
C LEU A 303 32.60 4.42 -4.77
N ASN A 304 31.90 5.48 -5.09
CA ASN A 304 32.48 6.77 -5.53
C ASN A 304 33.50 6.61 -6.68
N ASP A 305 33.29 5.63 -7.55
CA ASP A 305 34.16 5.28 -8.69
C ASP A 305 33.62 5.81 -10.04
N GLY A 306 32.54 6.58 -10.01
CA GLY A 306 31.86 7.10 -11.19
C GLY A 306 30.85 6.14 -11.83
N ILE A 307 30.90 4.84 -11.48
CA ILE A 307 30.05 3.77 -12.02
C ILE A 307 29.03 3.33 -10.98
N HIS A 308 29.50 2.89 -9.80
CA HIS A 308 28.68 2.35 -8.72
C HIS A 308 28.25 3.45 -7.74
N LYS A 309 27.18 4.17 -8.11
CA LYS A 309 26.77 5.41 -7.46
C LYS A 309 25.75 5.22 -6.32
N GLY A 310 25.39 3.98 -5.97
CA GLY A 310 24.32 3.73 -4.98
C GLY A 310 22.91 3.93 -5.54
N ASN A 311 21.91 4.12 -4.66
CA ASN A 311 20.49 4.34 -5.02
C ASN A 311 19.85 3.24 -5.89
N TYR A 312 20.35 2.00 -5.80
CA TYR A 312 19.77 0.88 -6.57
C TYR A 312 18.35 0.58 -6.14
N ALA A 313 18.04 0.73 -4.84
CA ALA A 313 16.68 0.64 -4.32
C ALA A 313 15.75 1.70 -4.95
N ILE A 314 16.25 2.91 -5.17
CA ILE A 314 15.47 3.98 -5.82
C ILE A 314 15.23 3.65 -7.29
N SER A 315 16.24 3.07 -7.96
CA SER A 315 16.07 2.51 -9.30
C SER A 315 14.95 1.47 -9.33
N ASP A 316 14.90 0.55 -8.34
CA ASP A 316 13.88 -0.50 -8.26
C ASP A 316 12.48 0.09 -8.11
N MET A 317 12.31 1.12 -7.27
CA MET A 317 11.03 1.81 -7.07
C MET A 317 10.55 2.51 -8.35
N VAL A 318 11.47 3.16 -9.09
CA VAL A 318 11.16 3.80 -10.38
C VAL A 318 10.84 2.75 -11.44
N THR A 319 11.62 1.68 -11.52
CA THR A 319 11.39 0.56 -12.45
C THR A 319 10.03 -0.12 -12.18
N ALA A 320 9.60 -0.22 -10.91
CA ALA A 320 8.27 -0.71 -10.56
C ALA A 320 7.16 0.20 -11.10
N LEU A 321 7.34 1.52 -11.02
CA LEU A 321 6.40 2.48 -11.62
C LEU A 321 6.35 2.36 -13.15
N GLU A 322 7.50 2.19 -13.80
CA GLU A 322 7.56 1.97 -15.25
C GLU A 322 6.87 0.66 -15.67
N TRP A 323 7.03 -0.41 -14.86
CA TRP A 323 6.31 -1.66 -15.08
C TRP A 323 4.80 -1.48 -14.94
N VAL A 324 4.35 -0.76 -13.90
CA VAL A 324 2.93 -0.43 -13.71
C VAL A 324 2.40 0.36 -14.90
N GLN A 325 3.12 1.36 -15.40
CA GLN A 325 2.75 2.13 -16.59
C GLN A 325 2.53 1.23 -17.82
N ARG A 326 3.38 0.22 -18.01
CA ARG A 326 3.32 -0.66 -19.20
C ARG A 326 2.25 -1.73 -19.10
N TYR A 327 2.10 -2.37 -17.92
CA TYR A 327 1.45 -3.67 -17.83
C TYR A 327 0.20 -3.70 -16.94
N ILE A 328 -0.03 -2.68 -16.09
CA ILE A 328 -1.14 -2.74 -15.13
C ILE A 328 -2.53 -2.78 -15.79
N LYS A 329 -2.66 -2.29 -17.02
CA LYS A 329 -3.90 -2.38 -17.80
C LYS A 329 -4.38 -3.81 -18.00
N PHE A 330 -3.47 -4.79 -18.07
CA PHE A 330 -3.82 -6.20 -18.20
C PHE A 330 -4.46 -6.78 -16.94
N PHE A 331 -4.33 -6.09 -15.82
CA PHE A 331 -4.97 -6.40 -14.54
C PHE A 331 -6.13 -5.44 -14.23
N GLY A 332 -6.60 -4.68 -15.21
CA GLY A 332 -7.71 -3.73 -15.04
C GLY A 332 -7.33 -2.42 -14.36
N GLY A 333 -6.04 -2.11 -14.22
CA GLY A 333 -5.53 -0.85 -13.66
C GLY A 333 -5.34 0.23 -14.73
N ASP A 334 -5.60 1.49 -14.35
CA ASP A 334 -5.45 2.67 -15.20
C ASP A 334 -4.06 3.30 -15.01
N PRO A 335 -3.17 3.23 -16.01
CA PRO A 335 -1.84 3.82 -15.92
C PRO A 335 -1.86 5.35 -15.78
N ASN A 336 -2.98 6.01 -16.05
CA ASN A 336 -3.15 7.45 -15.89
C ASN A 336 -3.71 7.85 -14.51
N ARG A 337 -3.92 6.89 -13.61
CA ARG A 337 -4.43 7.13 -12.25
C ARG A 337 -3.67 6.31 -11.20
N ILE A 338 -2.36 6.52 -11.14
CA ILE A 338 -1.46 5.82 -10.19
C ILE A 338 -1.26 6.67 -8.95
N THR A 339 -1.45 6.08 -7.79
CA THR A 339 -1.10 6.60 -6.47
C THR A 339 0.07 5.79 -5.92
N LEU A 340 1.21 6.43 -5.72
CA LEU A 340 2.35 5.84 -5.01
C LEU A 340 2.15 6.07 -3.51
N PHE A 341 2.28 5.04 -2.68
CA PHE A 341 2.16 5.20 -1.25
C PHE A 341 3.09 4.28 -0.48
N GLY A 342 3.47 4.71 0.71
CA GLY A 342 4.35 3.93 1.57
C GLY A 342 4.25 4.39 3.02
N GLU A 343 4.75 3.53 3.90
CA GLU A 343 4.81 3.78 5.34
C GLU A 343 6.27 3.70 5.80
N SER A 344 6.65 4.55 6.79
CA SER A 344 8.01 4.53 7.34
C SER A 344 9.08 4.73 6.26
N ALA A 345 10.04 3.81 6.14
CA ALA A 345 11.02 3.81 5.06
C ALA A 345 10.39 3.78 3.66
N GLY A 346 9.19 3.17 3.50
CA GLY A 346 8.44 3.25 2.24
C GLY A 346 7.89 4.66 1.97
N ALA A 347 7.55 5.42 3.00
CA ALA A 347 7.21 6.83 2.87
C ALA A 347 8.45 7.68 2.52
N VAL A 348 9.61 7.35 3.09
CA VAL A 348 10.90 7.94 2.66
C VAL A 348 11.16 7.62 1.19
N GLY A 349 10.97 6.37 0.75
CA GLY A 349 11.06 5.98 -0.66
C GLY A 349 10.12 6.79 -1.55
N THR A 350 8.85 6.96 -1.13
CA THR A 350 7.86 7.80 -1.82
C THR A 350 8.32 9.26 -1.92
N HIS A 351 8.86 9.81 -0.82
CA HIS A 351 9.45 11.16 -0.77
C HIS A 351 10.60 11.30 -1.78
N ILE A 352 11.49 10.33 -1.81
CA ILE A 352 12.65 10.31 -2.71
C ILE A 352 12.19 10.24 -4.17
N VAL A 353 11.23 9.38 -4.49
CA VAL A 353 10.66 9.24 -5.83
C VAL A 353 9.98 10.54 -6.29
N LEU A 354 9.33 11.28 -5.38
CA LEU A 354 8.80 12.63 -5.66
C LEU A 354 9.89 13.64 -6.07
N SER A 355 11.14 13.41 -5.66
CA SER A 355 12.30 14.25 -6.02
C SER A 355 12.98 13.80 -7.31
N SER A 356 12.69 12.60 -7.79
CA SER A 356 13.43 11.98 -8.89
C SER A 356 12.95 12.44 -10.27
N PRO A 357 13.81 13.02 -11.12
CA PRO A 357 13.45 13.35 -12.49
C PRO A 357 13.09 12.10 -13.33
N LYS A 358 13.60 10.92 -12.97
CA LYS A 358 13.28 9.64 -13.63
C LYS A 358 11.82 9.19 -13.37
N ALA A 359 11.21 9.64 -12.29
CA ALA A 359 9.85 9.30 -11.95
C ALA A 359 8.81 10.30 -12.47
N LYS A 360 9.24 11.38 -13.15
CA LYS A 360 8.34 12.42 -13.67
C LYS A 360 7.27 11.83 -14.59
N GLY A 361 6.01 12.04 -14.22
CA GLY A 361 4.85 11.60 -15.02
C GLY A 361 4.49 10.11 -14.86
N LEU A 362 5.23 9.34 -14.05
CA LEU A 362 4.92 7.93 -13.84
C LEU A 362 3.78 7.70 -12.82
N PHE A 363 3.46 8.68 -12.00
CA PHE A 363 2.36 8.63 -11.03
C PHE A 363 1.70 10.01 -10.88
N HIS A 364 0.52 10.04 -10.27
CA HIS A 364 -0.37 11.20 -10.26
C HIS A 364 -0.72 11.68 -8.85
N ARG A 365 -0.52 10.80 -7.84
CA ARG A 365 -0.80 11.06 -6.43
C ARG A 365 0.24 10.35 -5.58
N ALA A 366 0.50 10.88 -4.38
CA ALA A 366 1.37 10.24 -3.41
C ALA A 366 0.77 10.30 -2.00
N ILE A 367 0.99 9.22 -1.21
CA ILE A 367 0.63 9.19 0.21
C ILE A 367 1.87 8.80 1.00
N LEU A 368 2.25 9.66 1.96
CA LEU A 368 3.40 9.46 2.85
C LEU A 368 2.88 9.22 4.26
N GLN A 369 2.99 7.98 4.74
CA GLN A 369 2.56 7.59 6.09
C GLN A 369 3.79 7.50 6.99
N SER A 370 3.84 8.34 8.02
CA SER A 370 4.88 8.26 9.06
C SER A 370 6.31 8.30 8.51
N SER A 371 6.61 9.25 7.64
CA SER A 371 7.97 9.43 7.09
C SER A 371 8.90 9.99 8.16
N PRO A 372 10.00 9.28 8.55
CA PRO A 372 10.95 9.76 9.55
C PRO A 372 11.91 10.82 8.97
N ASP A 373 11.38 11.98 8.61
CA ASP A 373 12.10 13.01 7.88
C ASP A 373 13.11 13.78 8.75
N GLY A 374 13.00 13.70 10.07
CA GLY A 374 13.90 14.34 11.05
C GLY A 374 15.09 13.48 11.45
N TYR A 375 15.38 12.39 10.75
CA TYR A 375 16.57 11.59 11.05
C TYR A 375 17.85 12.43 10.88
N PRO A 376 18.77 12.37 11.84
CA PRO A 376 19.94 13.25 11.83
C PRO A 376 20.84 12.94 10.64
N ASN A 377 21.24 13.99 9.95
CA ASN A 377 22.37 13.92 9.03
C ASN A 377 23.59 14.54 9.75
N GLU A 378 24.69 13.78 9.77
CA GLU A 378 25.97 14.20 10.40
C GLU A 378 25.87 14.50 11.92
N GLY A 379 24.94 13.86 12.64
CA GLY A 379 24.71 14.15 14.05
C GLY A 379 24.06 15.51 14.32
N LYS A 380 23.52 16.16 13.27
CA LYS A 380 22.74 17.39 13.40
C LYS A 380 21.28 17.10 13.12
N LEU A 381 20.40 17.75 13.88
CA LEU A 381 18.97 17.71 13.61
C LEU A 381 18.72 18.31 12.21
N SER A 382 18.04 17.54 11.36
CA SER A 382 17.62 18.00 10.04
C SER A 382 16.10 18.07 9.98
N SER A 383 15.58 19.12 9.43
CA SER A 383 14.14 19.32 9.20
C SER A 383 13.62 18.65 7.93
N ALA A 384 14.53 18.09 7.12
CA ALA A 384 14.20 17.34 5.91
C ALA A 384 15.31 16.33 5.61
N PRO A 385 15.01 15.19 4.99
CA PRO A 385 16.02 14.29 4.50
C PRO A 385 16.93 15.04 3.53
N THR A 386 18.21 15.08 3.84
CA THR A 386 19.24 15.58 2.93
C THR A 386 19.98 14.39 2.35
N TYR A 387 20.11 14.38 1.03
CA TYR A 387 20.86 13.33 0.32
C TYR A 387 22.33 13.65 0.38
N ASP A 388 23.13 12.71 0.85
CA ASP A 388 24.57 12.87 0.98
C ASP A 388 25.24 13.00 -0.39
N SER A 389 26.39 13.66 -0.46
CA SER A 389 27.26 13.57 -1.65
C SER A 389 27.87 12.17 -1.75
N LEU A 390 28.21 11.73 -2.95
CA LEU A 390 28.87 10.44 -3.17
C LEU A 390 30.14 10.29 -2.33
N SER A 391 30.99 11.33 -2.31
CA SER A 391 32.25 11.34 -1.53
C SER A 391 32.02 11.27 -0.03
N ASN A 392 31.06 12.02 0.49
CA ASN A 392 30.72 12.02 1.90
C ASN A 392 30.21 10.65 2.37
N ASN A 393 29.24 10.09 1.65
CA ASN A 393 28.70 8.76 1.93
C ASN A 393 29.77 7.66 1.82
N TYR A 394 30.65 7.74 0.80
CA TYR A 394 31.78 6.85 0.69
C TYR A 394 32.67 6.90 1.94
N ALA A 395 33.06 8.07 2.37
CA ALA A 395 33.96 8.23 3.52
C ALA A 395 33.32 7.76 4.83
N LYS A 396 32.02 8.00 5.02
CA LYS A 396 31.33 7.70 6.31
C LYS A 396 30.79 6.28 6.43
N VAL A 397 30.30 5.73 5.32
CA VAL A 397 29.59 4.45 5.31
C VAL A 397 30.35 3.40 4.51
N THR A 398 30.68 3.67 3.26
CA THR A 398 31.24 2.66 2.36
C THR A 398 32.59 2.15 2.81
N THR A 399 33.47 3.02 3.34
CA THR A 399 34.77 2.59 3.87
C THR A 399 34.61 1.60 5.02
N LYS A 400 33.59 1.76 5.88
CA LYS A 400 33.30 0.82 6.96
C LYS A 400 32.77 -0.52 6.43
N VAL A 401 31.83 -0.49 5.46
CA VAL A 401 31.32 -1.70 4.80
C VAL A 401 32.46 -2.47 4.13
N LEU A 402 33.36 -1.79 3.42
CA LEU A 402 34.50 -2.40 2.78
C LEU A 402 35.50 -2.98 3.79
N ASN A 403 35.70 -2.31 4.92
CA ASN A 403 36.54 -2.82 6.02
C ASN A 403 35.94 -4.09 6.63
N ASP A 404 34.64 -4.06 6.96
CA ASP A 404 33.92 -5.20 7.53
C ASP A 404 33.90 -6.41 6.59
N ALA A 405 33.89 -6.15 5.28
CA ALA A 405 33.96 -7.16 4.22
C ALA A 405 35.42 -7.64 3.92
N GLY A 406 36.44 -7.04 4.51
CA GLY A 406 37.84 -7.30 4.19
C GLY A 406 38.25 -6.82 2.79
N CYS A 407 37.48 -5.89 2.18
CA CYS A 407 37.63 -5.43 0.80
C CYS A 407 38.21 -4.00 0.67
N LEU A 408 38.53 -3.32 1.77
CA LEU A 408 38.94 -1.92 1.75
C LEU A 408 40.18 -1.68 0.87
N ASN A 409 41.17 -2.57 0.96
CA ASN A 409 42.43 -2.49 0.21
C ASN A 409 42.45 -3.32 -1.07
N ALA A 410 41.30 -3.90 -1.47
CA ALA A 410 41.22 -4.66 -2.71
C ALA A 410 41.36 -3.75 -3.94
N THR A 411 42.12 -4.15 -4.92
CA THR A 411 42.27 -3.45 -6.19
C THR A 411 40.95 -3.41 -6.95
N ASP A 412 40.25 -4.55 -6.97
CA ASP A 412 38.88 -4.66 -7.50
C ASP A 412 37.93 -4.92 -6.31
N LYS A 413 37.25 -3.87 -5.88
CA LYS A 413 36.29 -3.92 -4.75
C LYS A 413 35.03 -4.72 -5.10
N ILE A 414 34.59 -4.66 -6.35
CA ILE A 414 33.40 -5.39 -6.80
C ILE A 414 33.68 -6.89 -6.82
N ALA A 415 34.80 -7.32 -7.40
CA ALA A 415 35.18 -8.73 -7.39
C ALA A 415 35.41 -9.25 -5.95
N CYS A 416 35.92 -8.40 -5.05
CA CYS A 416 36.08 -8.75 -3.64
C CYS A 416 34.72 -8.93 -2.95
N LEU A 417 33.82 -7.95 -3.04
CA LEU A 417 32.46 -8.02 -2.49
C LEU A 417 31.64 -9.16 -3.13
N GLY A 418 31.93 -9.49 -4.39
CA GLY A 418 31.31 -10.58 -5.13
C GLY A 418 31.56 -11.98 -4.54
N LYS A 419 32.54 -12.13 -3.65
CA LYS A 419 32.83 -13.40 -2.93
C LYS A 419 31.83 -13.64 -1.79
N LEU A 420 31.18 -12.60 -1.27
CA LEU A 420 30.16 -12.70 -0.26
C LEU A 420 28.81 -13.00 -0.90
N SER A 421 28.02 -13.87 -0.31
CA SER A 421 26.60 -14.02 -0.63
C SER A 421 25.84 -12.74 -0.29
N GLY A 422 24.65 -12.55 -0.88
CA GLY A 422 23.77 -11.42 -0.52
C GLY A 422 23.41 -11.41 0.98
N PHE A 423 23.28 -12.60 1.58
CA PHE A 423 23.00 -12.77 3.00
C PHE A 423 24.21 -12.34 3.87
N GLU A 424 25.43 -12.73 3.53
CA GLU A 424 26.64 -12.29 4.25
C GLU A 424 26.81 -10.78 4.15
N LEU A 425 26.54 -10.20 2.97
CA LEU A 425 26.70 -8.77 2.72
C LEU A 425 25.78 -7.91 3.60
N VAL A 426 24.54 -8.34 3.84
CA VAL A 426 23.57 -7.60 4.68
C VAL A 426 23.75 -7.83 6.17
N ASN A 427 24.54 -8.84 6.56
CA ASN A 427 24.87 -9.16 7.95
C ASN A 427 26.27 -8.67 8.39
N LEU A 428 26.92 -7.84 7.59
CA LEU A 428 28.12 -7.11 8.01
C LEU A 428 27.77 -6.17 9.17
N ASN A 429 28.76 -5.83 10.01
CA ASN A 429 28.55 -4.90 11.13
C ASN A 429 28.03 -3.54 10.66
N THR A 430 28.45 -3.09 9.49
CA THR A 430 27.94 -1.86 8.84
C THR A 430 27.10 -2.23 7.64
N ASN A 431 25.87 -1.72 7.60
CA ASN A 431 24.95 -1.89 6.46
C ASN A 431 24.68 -0.52 5.82
N ALA A 432 24.94 -0.41 4.51
CA ALA A 432 24.65 0.83 3.77
C ALA A 432 23.14 0.96 3.52
N ASN A 433 22.53 2.03 4.00
CA ASN A 433 21.12 2.36 3.78
C ASN A 433 20.90 3.87 3.50
N GLY A 434 21.99 4.60 3.26
CA GLY A 434 21.97 6.03 3.02
C GLY A 434 21.74 6.37 1.56
N VAL A 435 20.84 7.32 1.31
CA VAL A 435 20.52 7.86 -0.02
C VAL A 435 21.53 8.93 -0.41
N VAL A 436 21.95 8.95 -1.67
CA VAL A 436 22.98 9.85 -2.16
C VAL A 436 22.49 10.69 -3.36
N GLN A 437 23.04 11.88 -3.50
CA GLN A 437 22.85 12.71 -4.71
C GLN A 437 23.73 12.13 -5.83
N ASP A 438 23.17 11.21 -6.61
CA ASP A 438 23.90 10.45 -7.65
C ASP A 438 23.96 11.15 -9.02
N GLY A 439 23.19 12.25 -9.18
CA GLY A 439 23.07 12.98 -10.44
C GLY A 439 22.27 12.26 -11.53
N ILE A 440 21.66 11.10 -11.23
CA ILE A 440 20.85 10.27 -12.14
C ILE A 440 19.41 10.17 -11.67
N TYR A 441 19.20 9.57 -10.50
CA TYR A 441 17.89 9.48 -9.82
C TYR A 441 17.63 10.68 -8.93
N LEU A 442 18.68 11.26 -8.35
CA LEU A 442 18.61 12.42 -7.48
C LEU A 442 19.59 13.50 -7.92
N THR A 443 19.04 14.62 -8.38
CA THR A 443 19.81 15.80 -8.86
C THR A 443 19.83 16.94 -7.85
N THR A 444 18.98 16.87 -6.82
CA THR A 444 18.91 17.84 -5.71
C THR A 444 19.33 17.18 -4.40
N SER A 445 19.75 17.97 -3.42
CA SER A 445 20.12 17.48 -2.08
C SER A 445 18.93 17.16 -1.17
N GLY A 446 17.70 17.25 -1.66
CA GLY A 446 16.45 16.95 -0.95
C GLY A 446 15.23 17.30 -1.80
N LEU A 447 14.03 17.01 -1.30
CA LEU A 447 12.78 17.39 -1.97
C LEU A 447 12.58 18.91 -1.89
N PRO A 448 12.51 19.60 -3.03
CA PRO A 448 12.50 21.07 -3.05
C PRO A 448 11.10 21.66 -2.77
N VAL A 449 10.53 21.39 -1.57
CA VAL A 449 9.16 21.82 -1.21
C VAL A 449 8.99 23.35 -1.19
N ALA A 450 10.05 24.12 -0.93
CA ALA A 450 10.04 25.59 -0.98
C ALA A 450 10.50 26.17 -2.32
N SER A 451 10.73 25.33 -3.34
CA SER A 451 11.24 25.75 -4.65
C SER A 451 10.50 25.04 -5.79
N PRO A 452 9.25 25.46 -6.09
CA PRO A 452 8.39 24.78 -7.08
C PRO A 452 9.03 24.63 -8.47
N SER A 453 9.89 25.59 -8.88
CA SER A 453 10.61 25.53 -10.16
C SER A 453 11.59 24.36 -10.27
N LEU A 454 12.03 23.80 -9.15
CA LEU A 454 12.89 22.62 -9.09
C LEU A 454 12.07 21.34 -8.90
N SER A 455 10.76 21.43 -8.60
CA SER A 455 9.91 20.27 -8.40
C SER A 455 9.63 19.56 -9.72
N VAL A 456 9.86 18.25 -9.75
CA VAL A 456 9.50 17.38 -10.87
C VAL A 456 8.08 16.83 -10.75
N SER A 457 7.41 17.08 -9.62
CA SER A 457 6.11 16.50 -9.23
C SER A 457 5.00 17.54 -8.99
N SER A 458 5.06 18.70 -9.64
CA SER A 458 4.12 19.82 -9.43
C SER A 458 2.64 19.47 -9.73
N ASN A 459 2.38 18.48 -10.59
CA ASN A 459 1.03 18.02 -10.90
C ASN A 459 0.53 16.88 -10.00
N VAL A 460 1.29 16.49 -8.98
CA VAL A 460 0.95 15.42 -8.05
C VAL A 460 0.17 15.98 -6.87
N SER A 461 -0.98 15.39 -6.53
CA SER A 461 -1.63 15.63 -5.24
C SER A 461 -0.98 14.77 -4.16
N VAL A 462 -0.73 15.33 -2.98
CA VAL A 462 -0.02 14.66 -1.89
C VAL A 462 -0.87 14.61 -0.62
N MET A 463 -0.94 13.45 0.00
CA MET A 463 -1.49 13.25 1.34
C MET A 463 -0.35 12.76 2.23
N LEU A 464 -0.08 13.43 3.36
CA LEU A 464 0.98 13.04 4.27
C LEU A 464 0.50 13.15 5.72
N GLY A 465 1.13 12.40 6.60
CA GLY A 465 0.75 12.41 8.01
C GLY A 465 1.48 11.36 8.82
N ILE A 466 1.06 11.26 10.06
CA ILE A 466 1.75 10.54 11.14
C ILE A 466 0.77 9.73 11.97
N THR A 467 1.30 8.80 12.76
CA THR A 467 0.65 8.36 14.00
C THR A 467 1.02 9.34 15.12
N ARG A 468 0.18 9.48 16.16
CA ARG A 468 0.36 10.53 17.18
C ARG A 468 1.66 10.36 17.97
N ASP A 469 2.03 9.13 18.31
CA ASP A 469 3.11 8.80 19.23
C ASP A 469 4.16 7.87 18.57
N GLU A 470 4.69 8.32 17.44
CA GLU A 470 5.51 7.54 16.50
C GLU A 470 6.59 6.67 17.15
N VAL A 471 7.45 7.27 17.97
CA VAL A 471 8.62 6.57 18.50
C VAL A 471 8.30 5.51 19.55
N GLY A 472 7.05 5.44 20.00
CA GLY A 472 6.67 4.52 21.06
C GLY A 472 7.03 3.06 20.82
N VAL A 473 6.94 2.56 19.60
CA VAL A 473 7.32 1.17 19.26
C VAL A 473 8.81 1.03 18.96
N LEU A 474 9.47 2.12 18.56
CA LEU A 474 10.90 2.13 18.19
C LEU A 474 11.83 2.12 19.40
N ILE A 475 11.31 2.44 20.58
CA ILE A 475 12.03 2.45 21.84
C ILE A 475 11.62 1.24 22.65
N ASP A 476 12.60 0.45 23.08
CA ASP A 476 12.41 -0.77 23.86
C ASP A 476 12.67 -0.57 25.39
N ASP A 477 13.21 0.60 25.75
CA ASP A 477 13.53 0.95 27.13
C ASP A 477 12.45 1.84 27.75
N ALA A 478 11.75 1.35 28.76
CA ALA A 478 11.00 2.21 29.69
C ALA A 478 11.89 2.60 30.88
N PRO A 479 11.67 3.75 31.54
CA PRO A 479 12.41 4.05 32.76
C PRO A 479 12.18 2.97 33.81
N PRO A 480 13.24 2.40 34.41
CA PRO A 480 13.06 1.45 35.50
C PRO A 480 12.30 2.11 36.66
N ALA A 481 11.31 1.42 37.22
CA ALA A 481 10.41 1.97 38.26
C ALA A 481 11.15 2.47 39.52
N ASN A 482 12.36 1.97 39.78
CA ASN A 482 13.11 2.23 41.02
C ASN A 482 14.42 3.01 40.81
N VAL A 483 14.65 3.58 39.62
CA VAL A 483 15.90 4.31 39.33
C VAL A 483 15.59 5.80 39.18
N SER A 484 16.20 6.62 40.05
CA SER A 484 16.17 8.07 39.90
C SER A 484 17.04 8.46 38.70
N THR A 485 16.44 9.06 37.68
CA THR A 485 17.14 9.63 36.53
C THR A 485 16.67 11.07 36.30
N THR A 486 17.51 11.90 35.70
CA THR A 486 17.09 13.21 35.24
C THR A 486 16.50 13.12 33.82
N PHE A 487 15.62 14.05 33.48
CA PHE A 487 15.09 14.18 32.12
C PHE A 487 16.22 14.20 31.08
N ALA A 488 17.25 15.04 31.28
CA ALA A 488 18.36 15.18 30.32
C ALA A 488 19.12 13.86 30.09
N ASN A 489 19.46 13.14 31.16
CA ASN A 489 20.18 11.87 31.05
C ASN A 489 19.35 10.81 30.33
N TYR A 490 18.07 10.70 30.66
CA TYR A 490 17.18 9.73 30.05
C TYR A 490 16.92 10.06 28.57
N PHE A 491 16.50 11.29 28.28
CA PHE A 491 16.22 11.76 26.91
C PHE A 491 17.43 11.60 25.99
N ASN A 492 18.61 12.09 26.42
CA ASN A 492 19.84 12.01 25.63
C ASN A 492 20.30 10.56 25.41
N GLY A 493 20.11 9.69 26.40
CA GLY A 493 20.40 8.27 26.26
C GLY A 493 19.54 7.62 25.16
N LEU A 494 18.23 7.85 25.19
CA LEU A 494 17.31 7.35 24.15
C LEU A 494 17.62 7.95 22.78
N ALA A 495 17.83 9.26 22.71
CA ALA A 495 18.12 9.99 21.48
C ALA A 495 19.39 9.46 20.79
N SER A 496 20.42 9.20 21.56
CA SER A 496 21.68 8.67 21.05
C SER A 496 21.58 7.18 20.67
N LYS A 497 21.00 6.36 21.54
CA LYS A 497 20.91 4.89 21.35
C LYS A 497 20.06 4.53 20.14
N HIS A 498 18.87 5.12 20.01
CA HIS A 498 17.89 4.71 19.01
C HIS A 498 17.91 5.56 17.73
N PHE A 499 18.37 6.80 17.81
CA PHE A 499 18.31 7.73 16.68
C PHE A 499 19.66 8.35 16.28
N GLY A 500 20.76 7.97 16.93
CA GLY A 500 22.10 8.48 16.61
C GLY A 500 22.27 9.99 16.83
N LEU A 501 21.41 10.61 17.66
CA LEU A 501 21.52 12.02 18.03
C LEU A 501 22.68 12.23 19.02
N PRO A 502 23.26 13.44 19.09
CA PRO A 502 24.29 13.78 20.07
C PRO A 502 23.84 13.54 21.52
N GLN A 503 24.75 13.13 22.38
CA GLN A 503 24.46 12.86 23.81
C GLN A 503 24.12 14.11 24.64
N ASP A 504 24.25 15.28 24.05
CA ASP A 504 23.89 16.57 24.64
C ASP A 504 22.69 17.24 23.94
N THR A 505 21.95 16.49 23.16
CA THR A 505 20.82 16.99 22.34
C THR A 505 19.85 17.85 23.16
N SER A 506 19.49 17.44 24.40
CA SER A 506 18.57 18.19 25.25
C SER A 506 19.02 19.63 25.52
N SER A 507 20.33 19.87 25.62
CA SER A 507 20.90 21.19 25.88
C SER A 507 20.83 22.12 24.66
N THR A 508 20.69 21.55 23.47
CA THR A 508 20.57 22.28 22.21
C THR A 508 19.14 22.72 21.88
N LEU A 509 18.14 22.20 22.60
CA LEU A 509 16.71 22.45 22.41
C LEU A 509 16.20 23.54 23.36
N ASN A 510 15.05 24.13 23.03
CA ASN A 510 14.39 25.14 23.86
C ASN A 510 13.34 24.48 24.78
N ILE A 511 13.74 23.43 25.51
CA ILE A 511 12.84 22.67 26.39
C ILE A 511 12.49 23.52 27.61
N SER A 512 11.22 23.55 27.99
CA SER A 512 10.75 24.34 29.13
C SER A 512 11.38 23.84 30.45
N PRO A 513 11.66 24.77 31.41
CA PRO A 513 12.17 24.40 32.74
C PRO A 513 11.28 23.38 33.46
N ALA A 514 9.96 23.44 33.24
CA ALA A 514 9.01 22.51 33.84
C ALA A 514 9.20 21.04 33.36
N VAL A 515 9.61 20.83 32.11
CA VAL A 515 9.94 19.50 31.59
C VAL A 515 11.30 19.04 32.10
N ILE A 516 12.29 19.93 32.13
CA ILE A 516 13.66 19.62 32.60
C ILE A 516 13.67 19.23 34.08
N SER A 517 12.82 19.85 34.89
CA SER A 517 12.73 19.60 36.35
C SER A 517 11.83 18.43 36.74
N GLN A 518 11.30 17.67 35.79
CA GLN A 518 10.51 16.47 36.07
C GLN A 518 11.31 15.44 36.84
N THR A 519 10.66 14.85 37.86
CA THR A 519 11.24 13.82 38.74
C THR A 519 10.51 12.48 38.68
N SER A 520 9.25 12.49 38.17
CA SER A 520 8.48 11.26 37.93
C SER A 520 9.01 10.53 36.70
N ASN A 521 9.32 9.25 36.83
CA ASN A 521 9.77 8.42 35.71
C ASN A 521 8.78 8.40 34.56
N ASP A 522 7.46 8.35 34.87
CA ASP A 522 6.40 8.40 33.83
C ASP A 522 6.37 9.75 33.11
N ALA A 523 6.51 10.87 33.83
CA ALA A 523 6.56 12.19 33.22
C ALA A 523 7.80 12.36 32.33
N ILE A 524 8.96 11.92 32.78
CA ILE A 524 10.21 11.93 32.01
C ILE A 524 10.06 11.06 30.75
N PHE A 525 9.51 9.86 30.87
CA PHE A 525 9.24 8.97 29.75
C PHE A 525 8.32 9.61 28.74
N ASN A 526 7.15 10.09 29.17
CA ASN A 526 6.14 10.70 28.28
C ASN A 526 6.68 11.93 27.55
N SER A 527 7.39 12.81 28.25
CA SER A 527 8.02 13.98 27.63
C SER A 527 9.10 13.61 26.63
N SER A 528 9.92 12.59 26.95
CA SER A 528 10.95 12.09 26.03
C SER A 528 10.34 11.50 24.76
N MET A 529 9.27 10.68 24.89
CA MET A 529 8.56 10.10 23.74
C MET A 529 7.96 11.19 22.85
N SER A 530 7.30 12.18 23.45
CA SER A 530 6.68 13.28 22.72
C SER A 530 7.72 14.10 21.96
N LEU A 531 8.83 14.47 22.60
CA LEU A 531 9.90 15.24 21.96
C LEU A 531 10.60 14.47 20.85
N LEU A 532 10.93 13.18 21.07
CA LEU A 532 11.54 12.34 20.03
C LEU A 532 10.60 12.11 18.85
N SER A 533 9.30 11.84 19.10
CA SER A 533 8.30 11.77 18.02
C SER A 533 8.23 13.07 17.22
N SER A 534 8.31 14.19 17.93
CA SER A 534 8.28 15.52 17.29
C SER A 534 9.52 15.80 16.45
N ILE A 535 10.70 15.45 16.95
CA ILE A 535 11.97 15.64 16.23
C ILE A 535 12.02 14.79 14.96
N ILE A 536 11.69 13.50 15.08
CA ILE A 536 11.93 12.54 14.01
C ILE A 536 10.80 12.56 12.97
N PHE A 537 9.55 12.76 13.39
CA PHE A 537 8.39 12.59 12.52
C PHE A 537 7.53 13.86 12.41
N THR A 538 6.98 14.36 13.52
CA THR A 538 5.87 15.31 13.50
C THR A 538 6.27 16.66 12.93
N CYS A 539 7.31 17.31 13.49
CA CYS A 539 7.68 18.67 13.10
C CYS A 539 8.22 18.76 11.67
N PRO A 540 9.09 17.84 11.21
CA PRO A 540 9.54 17.83 9.81
C PRO A 540 8.37 17.60 8.84
N SER A 541 7.43 16.72 9.18
CA SER A 541 6.27 16.42 8.35
C SER A 541 5.31 17.62 8.25
N LEU A 542 5.03 18.30 9.37
CA LEU A 542 4.22 19.52 9.40
C LEU A 542 4.86 20.66 8.61
N ALA A 543 6.18 20.89 8.79
CA ALA A 543 6.93 21.90 8.05
C ALA A 543 6.90 21.63 6.53
N LYS A 544 6.99 20.36 6.12
CA LYS A 544 6.87 19.96 4.73
C LYS A 544 5.48 20.28 4.15
N ALA A 545 4.41 19.92 4.85
CA ALA A 545 3.04 20.22 4.43
C ALA A 545 2.79 21.72 4.33
N TYR A 546 3.25 22.48 5.33
CA TYR A 546 3.15 23.93 5.37
C TYR A 546 3.89 24.59 4.19
N SER A 547 5.15 24.22 3.99
CA SER A 547 5.98 24.80 2.92
C SER A 547 5.46 24.44 1.53
N ALA A 548 5.08 23.17 1.33
CA ALA A 548 4.50 22.72 0.06
C ALA A 548 3.19 23.46 -0.28
N SER A 549 2.31 23.68 0.71
CA SER A 549 1.09 24.48 0.54
C SER A 549 1.39 25.92 0.22
N ARG A 550 2.33 26.54 0.95
CA ARG A 550 2.71 27.95 0.79
C ARG A 550 3.26 28.27 -0.60
N HIS A 551 4.05 27.37 -1.14
CA HIS A 551 4.73 27.57 -2.43
C HIS A 551 3.98 26.92 -3.62
N GLY A 552 2.88 26.19 -3.39
CA GLY A 552 2.17 25.50 -4.45
C GLY A 552 3.03 24.43 -5.15
N THR A 553 3.89 23.76 -4.39
CA THR A 553 4.84 22.76 -4.92
C THR A 553 4.14 21.53 -5.45
N PHE A 554 3.00 21.18 -4.88
CA PHE A 554 2.12 20.10 -5.32
C PHE A 554 0.74 20.67 -5.70
N LYS A 555 -0.01 19.88 -6.46
CA LYS A 555 -1.35 20.25 -6.91
C LYS A 555 -2.30 20.51 -5.73
N GLU A 556 -2.32 19.60 -4.76
CA GLU A 556 -3.04 19.70 -3.49
C GLU A 556 -2.25 18.99 -2.41
N VAL A 557 -2.33 19.48 -1.18
CA VAL A 557 -1.67 18.89 -0.01
C VAL A 557 -2.71 18.64 1.07
N TYR A 558 -2.80 17.40 1.55
CA TYR A 558 -3.66 17.00 2.67
C TYR A 558 -2.78 16.49 3.81
N TYR A 559 -3.20 16.73 5.05
CA TYR A 559 -2.46 16.25 6.23
C TYR A 559 -3.36 15.49 7.20
N PHE A 560 -2.82 14.41 7.81
CA PHE A 560 -3.53 13.58 8.79
C PHE A 560 -2.68 13.25 10.01
N SER A 561 -3.37 12.95 11.14
CA SER A 561 -2.78 12.32 12.31
C SER A 561 -3.68 11.19 12.79
N PHE A 562 -3.14 9.97 12.90
CA PHE A 562 -3.86 8.84 13.48
C PHE A 562 -3.89 8.94 15.00
N ASN A 563 -5.10 9.06 15.56
CA ASN A 563 -5.36 9.03 17.01
C ASN A 563 -6.05 7.72 17.45
N ARG A 564 -6.12 6.74 16.54
CA ARG A 564 -6.51 5.36 16.80
C ARG A 564 -5.65 4.45 15.94
N THR A 565 -4.95 3.51 16.59
CA THR A 565 -4.05 2.56 15.95
C THR A 565 -4.31 1.14 16.45
N TYR A 566 -3.83 0.15 15.70
CA TYR A 566 -3.86 -1.25 16.09
C TYR A 566 -2.48 -1.86 15.81
N GLN A 567 -1.66 -2.03 16.85
CA GLN A 567 -0.35 -2.65 16.73
C GLN A 567 -0.47 -4.15 16.47
N THR A 568 0.39 -4.64 15.60
CA THR A 568 0.40 -6.05 15.21
C THR A 568 1.31 -6.87 16.13
N ASN A 569 1.04 -8.18 16.22
CA ASN A 569 1.85 -9.08 17.00
C ASN A 569 3.31 -9.10 16.49
N GLY A 570 4.27 -9.03 17.42
CA GLY A 570 5.69 -8.97 17.10
C GLY A 570 6.22 -7.55 16.82
N TYR A 571 5.33 -6.58 16.61
CA TYR A 571 5.70 -5.18 16.44
C TYR A 571 4.84 -4.30 17.34
N THR A 572 5.05 -4.41 18.67
CA THR A 572 4.30 -3.67 19.69
C THR A 572 5.14 -3.49 20.96
N ARG A 573 4.71 -2.55 21.80
CA ARG A 573 5.18 -2.33 23.17
C ARG A 573 3.98 -2.26 24.11
N PRO A 574 4.15 -2.49 25.42
CA PRO A 574 3.03 -2.44 26.39
C PRO A 574 2.23 -1.14 26.31
N TRP A 575 2.90 0.00 26.18
CA TRP A 575 2.27 1.32 26.09
C TRP A 575 1.62 1.61 24.71
N CYS A 576 1.95 0.85 23.65
CA CYS A 576 1.31 0.93 22.34
C CYS A 576 0.00 0.13 22.25
N THR A 577 -0.39 -0.55 23.33
CA THR A 577 -1.59 -1.37 23.39
C THR A 577 -2.53 -0.78 24.44
N PRO A 578 -3.82 -0.55 24.11
CA PRO A 578 -4.74 0.01 25.08
C PRO A 578 -4.95 -0.91 26.28
N PRO A 579 -5.14 -0.34 27.49
CA PRO A 579 -5.39 -1.13 28.70
C PRO A 579 -6.60 -2.06 28.55
N LYS A 580 -6.53 -3.27 29.08
CA LYS A 580 -7.65 -4.21 29.11
C LYS A 580 -8.58 -3.87 30.25
N THR A 581 -9.88 -3.94 29.98
CA THR A 581 -10.92 -3.78 31.01
C THR A 581 -11.87 -4.98 30.98
N THR A 582 -12.71 -5.13 32.01
CA THR A 582 -13.74 -6.17 32.02
C THR A 582 -14.69 -6.05 30.82
N LYS A 583 -15.02 -4.83 30.43
CA LYS A 583 -15.88 -4.55 29.29
C LYS A 583 -15.18 -4.81 27.94
N TYR A 584 -13.88 -4.55 27.87
CA TYR A 584 -13.08 -4.64 26.64
C TYR A 584 -11.83 -5.50 26.89
N PRO A 585 -11.98 -6.84 26.88
CA PRO A 585 -10.88 -7.78 27.23
C PRO A 585 -9.75 -7.79 26.20
N ASN A 586 -9.99 -7.28 24.99
CA ASN A 586 -8.96 -7.15 23.92
C ASN A 586 -8.25 -5.78 23.95
N GLY A 587 -8.50 -4.97 25.00
CA GLY A 587 -8.03 -3.59 25.14
C GLY A 587 -9.15 -2.58 24.92
N ASP A 588 -9.17 -1.50 25.71
CA ASP A 588 -10.13 -0.41 25.59
C ASP A 588 -9.53 0.79 24.87
N PRO A 589 -9.80 0.98 23.56
CA PRO A 589 -9.22 2.06 22.78
C PRO A 589 -9.70 3.47 23.19
N ASN A 590 -10.69 3.55 24.10
CA ASN A 590 -11.17 4.82 24.65
C ASN A 590 -10.32 5.30 25.83
N LEU A 591 -9.48 4.42 26.39
CA LEU A 591 -8.47 4.76 27.38
C LEU A 591 -7.19 5.23 26.68
N GLU A 592 -6.36 5.99 27.42
CA GLU A 592 -5.11 6.50 26.86
C GLU A 592 -4.10 5.37 26.64
N TYR A 593 -3.47 5.39 25.47
CA TYR A 593 -2.34 4.55 25.06
C TYR A 593 -1.59 5.25 23.92
N TYR A 594 -0.37 4.86 23.64
CA TYR A 594 0.41 5.44 22.55
C TYR A 594 -0.06 4.92 21.19
N LYS A 595 -0.28 5.84 20.26
CA LYS A 595 -0.61 5.56 18.86
C LYS A 595 0.70 5.45 18.09
N CYS A 596 1.31 4.29 18.22
CA CYS A 596 2.69 4.04 17.80
C CYS A 596 2.84 3.83 16.30
N HIS A 597 4.06 4.03 15.82
CA HIS A 597 4.48 3.83 14.42
C HIS A 597 3.98 2.52 13.81
N ALA A 598 3.58 2.55 12.55
CA ALA A 598 3.03 1.43 11.79
C ALA A 598 1.70 0.84 12.32
N GLY A 599 1.11 1.42 13.37
CA GLY A 599 -0.15 0.95 13.93
C GLY A 599 -1.38 1.27 13.06
N GLU A 600 -1.23 2.03 12.00
CA GLU A 600 -2.25 2.31 11.01
C GLU A 600 -2.24 1.35 9.81
N GLN A 601 -1.21 0.54 9.62
CA GLN A 601 -1.06 -0.28 8.41
C GLN A 601 -2.24 -1.22 8.19
N THR A 602 -2.64 -2.01 9.20
CA THR A 602 -3.78 -2.92 9.07
C THR A 602 -5.11 -2.16 8.86
N VAL A 603 -5.19 -0.93 9.34
CA VAL A 603 -6.35 -0.06 9.16
C VAL A 603 -6.45 0.43 7.72
N VAL A 604 -5.35 0.89 7.14
CA VAL A 604 -5.27 1.37 5.75
C VAL A 604 -5.55 0.24 4.74
N PHE A 605 -4.99 -0.95 4.97
CA PHE A 605 -5.20 -2.10 4.10
C PHE A 605 -6.52 -2.83 4.36
N GLY A 606 -7.23 -2.48 5.44
CA GLY A 606 -8.46 -3.18 5.81
C GLY A 606 -8.20 -4.61 6.29
N SER A 607 -7.00 -4.93 6.74
CA SER A 607 -6.54 -6.31 6.94
C SER A 607 -6.67 -6.84 8.37
N SER A 608 -7.20 -6.05 9.32
CA SER A 608 -7.24 -6.45 10.74
C SER A 608 -7.98 -7.78 10.97
N SER A 609 -9.19 -7.96 10.43
CA SER A 609 -9.94 -9.21 10.57
C SER A 609 -9.23 -10.40 9.90
N ARG A 610 -8.60 -10.18 8.74
CA ARG A 610 -7.81 -11.20 8.02
C ARG A 610 -6.54 -11.62 8.79
N GLY A 611 -5.95 -10.70 9.54
CA GLY A 611 -4.83 -10.94 10.45
C GLY A 611 -5.24 -11.63 11.75
N GLY A 612 -6.53 -11.82 12.00
CA GLY A 612 -7.07 -12.39 13.23
C GLY A 612 -7.06 -11.41 14.40
N TYR A 613 -7.01 -10.10 14.13
CA TYR A 613 -7.09 -9.05 15.13
C TYR A 613 -8.56 -8.73 15.44
N PRO A 614 -9.05 -8.98 16.68
CA PRO A 614 -10.45 -8.79 17.01
C PRO A 614 -10.83 -7.30 17.09
N ASP A 615 -12.10 -6.99 16.83
CA ASP A 615 -12.65 -5.67 17.10
C ASP A 615 -12.69 -5.46 18.64
N ARG A 616 -12.00 -4.43 19.13
CA ARG A 616 -11.81 -4.21 20.58
C ARG A 616 -13.03 -3.61 21.27
N ASP A 617 -13.79 -2.73 20.58
CA ASP A 617 -14.92 -1.98 21.15
C ASP A 617 -16.12 -1.85 20.20
N GLY A 618 -16.15 -2.59 19.08
CA GLY A 618 -17.16 -2.49 18.03
C GLY A 618 -16.94 -1.32 17.07
N ASN A 619 -15.79 -0.65 17.13
CA ASN A 619 -15.47 0.51 16.30
C ASN A 619 -14.16 0.37 15.53
N ASP A 620 -13.33 -0.65 15.78
CA ASP A 620 -12.09 -0.85 15.01
C ASP A 620 -12.39 -1.11 13.53
N TYR A 621 -13.35 -2.00 13.24
CA TYR A 621 -13.70 -2.30 11.84
C TYR A 621 -14.47 -1.14 11.17
N LYS A 622 -15.26 -0.36 11.91
CA LYS A 622 -15.90 0.85 11.39
C LYS A 622 -14.86 1.91 11.03
N PHE A 623 -13.89 2.11 11.91
CA PHE A 623 -12.77 3.02 11.65
C PHE A 623 -11.94 2.56 10.45
N GLN A 624 -11.67 1.27 10.33
CA GLN A 624 -11.00 0.67 9.20
C GLN A 624 -11.74 0.92 7.89
N ARG A 625 -13.08 0.76 7.86
CA ARG A 625 -13.92 1.09 6.69
C ARG A 625 -13.75 2.54 6.27
N LEU A 626 -13.81 3.46 7.22
CA LEU A 626 -13.66 4.90 6.98
C LEU A 626 -12.29 5.21 6.35
N VAL A 627 -11.21 4.66 6.89
CA VAL A 627 -9.85 4.92 6.40
C VAL A 627 -9.63 4.32 5.01
N VAL A 628 -10.07 3.08 4.77
CA VAL A 628 -10.03 2.45 3.44
C VAL A 628 -10.80 3.30 2.42
N ASP A 629 -11.97 3.82 2.79
CA ASP A 629 -12.79 4.66 1.92
C ASP A 629 -12.10 6.00 1.62
N TYR A 630 -11.38 6.61 2.59
CA TYR A 630 -10.56 7.82 2.37
C TYR A 630 -9.38 7.56 1.41
N TRP A 631 -8.57 6.54 1.66
CA TRP A 631 -7.39 6.21 0.83
C TRP A 631 -7.80 5.88 -0.61
N ALA A 632 -8.83 5.05 -0.75
CA ALA A 632 -9.36 4.70 -2.06
C ALA A 632 -10.00 5.90 -2.78
N SER A 633 -10.68 6.80 -2.07
CA SER A 633 -11.20 8.04 -2.66
C SER A 633 -10.07 8.92 -3.17
N PHE A 634 -9.02 9.10 -2.38
CA PHE A 634 -7.85 9.86 -2.82
C PHE A 634 -7.22 9.24 -4.08
N ALA A 635 -7.11 7.92 -4.13
CA ALA A 635 -6.61 7.23 -5.32
C ALA A 635 -7.54 7.41 -6.55
N ARG A 636 -8.87 7.46 -6.36
CA ARG A 636 -9.83 7.68 -7.47
C ARG A 636 -9.85 9.11 -7.95
N THR A 637 -9.88 10.08 -7.04
CA THR A 637 -10.27 11.46 -7.35
C THR A 637 -9.18 12.51 -7.08
N GLY A 638 -8.18 12.19 -6.26
CA GLY A 638 -7.22 13.13 -5.69
C GLY A 638 -7.73 13.85 -4.44
N LYS A 639 -8.94 13.53 -3.97
CA LYS A 639 -9.55 14.06 -2.74
C LYS A 639 -9.82 12.92 -1.78
N PRO A 640 -9.47 13.07 -0.48
CA PRO A 640 -9.70 12.00 0.49
C PRO A 640 -11.18 11.70 0.71
N ASP A 641 -12.06 12.70 0.73
CA ASP A 641 -13.48 12.48 0.98
C ASP A 641 -14.15 11.73 -0.18
N PRO A 642 -14.73 10.54 0.06
CA PRO A 642 -15.50 9.85 -0.94
C PRO A 642 -16.81 10.59 -1.25
N GLU A 643 -17.22 10.54 -2.52
CA GLU A 643 -18.46 11.14 -2.97
C GLU A 643 -19.67 10.47 -2.30
N THR A 644 -20.62 11.27 -1.79
CA THR A 644 -21.84 10.77 -1.13
C THR A 644 -22.60 9.76 -2.00
N LYS A 645 -22.73 10.05 -3.29
CA LYS A 645 -23.41 9.16 -4.24
C LYS A 645 -22.70 7.81 -4.39
N TYR A 646 -21.37 7.80 -4.40
CA TYR A 646 -20.57 6.56 -4.41
C TYR A 646 -20.90 5.70 -3.19
N LEU A 647 -20.88 6.31 -1.99
CA LEU A 647 -21.16 5.60 -0.73
C LEU A 647 -22.59 5.02 -0.69
N GLU A 648 -23.57 5.77 -1.19
CA GLU A 648 -24.96 5.33 -1.25
C GLU A 648 -25.16 4.11 -2.16
N VAL A 649 -24.59 4.17 -3.37
CA VAL A 649 -24.70 3.09 -4.35
C VAL A 649 -23.96 1.84 -3.88
N ARG A 650 -22.78 2.00 -3.24
CA ARG A 650 -22.02 0.90 -2.65
C ARG A 650 -22.65 0.35 -1.37
N GLY A 651 -23.62 1.06 -0.77
CA GLY A 651 -24.24 0.69 0.50
C GLY A 651 -23.36 0.98 1.73
N PHE A 652 -22.36 1.87 1.61
CA PHE A 652 -21.42 2.24 2.69
C PHE A 652 -22.00 3.33 3.59
N LEU A 653 -23.18 3.04 4.16
CA LEU A 653 -23.99 4.04 4.89
C LEU A 653 -23.37 4.45 6.22
N GLU A 654 -22.60 3.57 6.89
CA GLU A 654 -21.90 3.92 8.12
C GLU A 654 -20.80 4.96 7.85
N THR A 655 -19.98 4.75 6.82
CA THR A 655 -18.99 5.74 6.38
C THR A 655 -19.65 7.05 6.01
N LYS A 656 -20.76 7.02 5.23
CA LYS A 656 -21.51 8.23 4.86
C LYS A 656 -21.94 9.01 6.09
N LYS A 657 -22.56 8.35 7.07
CA LYS A 657 -23.04 8.99 8.31
C LYS A 657 -21.90 9.60 9.12
N GLU A 658 -20.75 8.91 9.20
CA GLU A 658 -19.58 9.42 9.89
C GLU A 658 -19.00 10.65 9.20
N LEU A 659 -18.94 10.66 7.87
CA LEU A 659 -18.47 11.81 7.09
C LEU A 659 -19.38 13.03 7.26
N GLU A 660 -20.71 12.84 7.29
CA GLU A 660 -21.66 13.90 7.57
C GLU A 660 -21.46 14.50 8.96
N ARG A 661 -21.07 13.67 9.95
CA ARG A 661 -20.80 14.10 11.33
C ARG A 661 -19.47 14.85 11.47
N VAL A 662 -18.39 14.34 10.82
CA VAL A 662 -17.03 14.89 11.00
C VAL A 662 -16.68 16.00 10.02
N GLY A 663 -17.50 16.21 8.99
CA GLY A 663 -17.28 17.23 7.97
C GLY A 663 -16.12 16.93 7.01
N LYS A 664 -15.86 17.86 6.10
CA LYS A 664 -14.90 17.69 5.01
C LYS A 664 -13.46 17.66 5.49
N TRP A 665 -12.65 16.89 4.78
CA TRP A 665 -11.20 16.94 4.88
C TRP A 665 -10.66 17.96 3.88
N GLU A 666 -10.35 19.14 4.37
CA GLU A 666 -9.86 20.26 3.56
C GLU A 666 -8.36 20.13 3.28
N PRO A 667 -7.87 20.58 2.12
CA PRO A 667 -6.44 20.69 1.88
C PRO A 667 -5.80 21.68 2.84
N VAL A 668 -4.50 21.54 3.08
CA VAL A 668 -3.71 22.42 3.95
C VAL A 668 -3.68 23.82 3.34
N ASP A 669 -4.21 24.81 4.07
CA ASP A 669 -4.00 26.22 3.80
C ASP A 669 -2.86 26.75 4.71
N TRP A 670 -1.76 27.16 4.14
CA TRP A 670 -0.60 27.64 4.91
C TRP A 670 -0.91 28.86 5.80
N LYS A 671 -1.99 29.64 5.51
CA LYS A 671 -2.41 30.78 6.35
C LYS A 671 -3.11 30.33 7.63
N ALA A 672 -3.79 29.21 7.59
CA ALA A 672 -4.50 28.60 8.71
C ALA A 672 -4.39 27.07 8.61
N PRO A 673 -3.18 26.49 8.75
CA PRO A 673 -2.95 25.08 8.45
C PRO A 673 -3.70 24.18 9.43
N LYS A 674 -4.43 23.22 8.86
CA LYS A 674 -5.24 22.23 9.59
C LYS A 674 -4.89 20.81 9.17
N MET A 675 -5.12 19.87 10.08
CA MET A 675 -4.99 18.43 9.85
C MET A 675 -6.27 17.67 10.16
N LYS A 676 -6.47 16.53 9.50
CA LYS A 676 -7.52 15.57 9.83
C LYS A 676 -7.05 14.66 10.94
N VAL A 677 -7.78 14.63 12.06
CA VAL A 677 -7.57 13.64 13.11
C VAL A 677 -8.37 12.40 12.80
N LEU A 678 -7.68 11.29 12.62
CA LEU A 678 -8.24 10.01 12.22
C LEU A 678 -8.52 9.14 13.46
N GLN A 679 -9.79 9.07 13.83
CA GLN A 679 -10.35 8.17 14.84
C GLN A 679 -11.86 8.05 14.60
N TRP A 680 -12.48 6.96 15.08
CA TRP A 680 -13.93 6.81 15.02
C TRP A 680 -14.60 7.64 16.11
N GLY A 681 -15.67 8.37 15.77
CA GLY A 681 -16.39 9.20 16.73
C GLY A 681 -15.66 10.48 17.16
N GLY A 682 -14.52 10.80 16.58
CA GLY A 682 -13.69 11.93 16.98
C GLY A 682 -14.05 13.27 16.34
N VAL A 683 -13.21 14.27 16.60
CA VAL A 683 -13.26 15.60 15.95
C VAL A 683 -12.68 15.53 14.53
N SER A 684 -13.09 16.46 13.70
CA SER A 684 -12.81 16.46 12.28
C SER A 684 -11.44 17.05 11.92
N MET A 685 -11.40 18.37 11.83
CA MET A 685 -10.21 19.15 11.46
C MET A 685 -9.76 19.98 12.67
N ILE A 686 -8.47 19.99 12.90
CA ILE A 686 -7.84 20.83 13.94
C ILE A 686 -6.69 21.61 13.34
N GLY A 687 -6.34 22.75 13.94
CA GLY A 687 -5.15 23.51 13.56
C GLY A 687 -3.86 22.77 13.90
N PHE A 688 -2.80 23.04 13.16
CA PHE A 688 -1.47 22.45 13.44
C PHE A 688 -0.94 22.80 14.83
N GLY A 689 -1.47 23.83 15.47
CA GLY A 689 -1.13 24.22 16.84
C GLY A 689 -2.04 23.67 17.93
N ASP A 690 -3.21 23.08 17.58
CA ASP A 690 -4.26 22.79 18.57
C ASP A 690 -3.93 21.65 19.56
N TYR A 691 -2.95 20.80 19.25
CA TYR A 691 -2.42 19.75 20.13
C TYR A 691 -1.07 20.12 20.77
N GLY A 692 -0.73 21.40 20.86
CA GLY A 692 0.56 21.83 21.37
C GLY A 692 1.74 21.53 20.43
N GLN A 693 1.48 21.07 19.19
CA GLN A 693 2.55 20.75 18.25
C GLN A 693 3.37 22.00 17.88
N LYS A 694 2.75 23.17 17.81
CA LYS A 694 3.48 24.41 17.50
C LYS A 694 4.54 24.68 18.54
N GLU A 695 4.16 24.66 19.82
CA GLU A 695 5.05 24.91 20.95
C GLU A 695 6.16 23.85 21.03
N VAL A 696 5.80 22.58 20.79
CA VAL A 696 6.78 21.48 20.78
C VAL A 696 7.74 21.64 19.59
N CYS A 697 7.25 21.98 18.40
CA CYS A 697 8.10 22.20 17.24
C CYS A 697 9.02 23.41 17.37
N GLU A 698 8.57 24.46 18.05
CA GLU A 698 9.42 25.59 18.42
C GLU A 698 10.48 25.18 19.48
N ALA A 699 10.09 24.36 20.46
CA ALA A 699 10.99 23.84 21.48
C ALA A 699 12.11 22.97 20.89
N VAL A 700 11.77 22.12 19.92
CA VAL A 700 12.77 21.30 19.20
C VAL A 700 13.47 22.02 18.05
N LYS A 701 13.29 23.35 17.94
CA LYS A 701 13.89 24.23 16.92
C LYS A 701 13.53 23.84 15.47
N MET A 702 12.34 23.29 15.28
CA MET A 702 11.77 22.95 13.97
C MET A 702 10.42 23.64 13.74
N PRO A 703 10.36 24.99 13.75
CA PRO A 703 9.11 25.70 13.47
C PRO A 703 8.60 25.40 12.06
N LEU A 704 7.30 25.61 11.80
CA LEU A 704 6.67 25.34 10.51
C LEU A 704 7.39 25.95 9.31
N GLY A 705 7.97 27.14 9.48
CA GLY A 705 8.72 27.84 8.44
C GLY A 705 10.19 27.45 8.30
N ILE A 706 10.66 26.37 8.96
CA ILE A 706 12.10 26.03 8.95
C ILE A 706 12.64 25.75 7.54
N LEU A 707 11.82 25.21 6.65
CA LEU A 707 12.21 24.94 5.26
C LEU A 707 12.26 26.19 4.38
N GLU A 708 11.76 27.32 4.87
CA GLU A 708 11.78 28.62 4.18
C GLU A 708 13.17 29.32 4.26
N GLY A 709 13.95 29.00 5.30
CA GLY A 709 15.25 29.65 5.57
C GLY A 709 16.42 29.12 4.75
N THR A 710 16.25 28.13 3.91
CA THR A 710 17.31 27.52 3.10
C THR A 710 17.61 28.28 1.79
N ARG A 711 17.01 29.48 1.60
CA ARG A 711 17.41 30.40 0.52
C ARG A 711 18.67 31.19 0.93
N LYS A 712 19.84 30.55 0.72
CA LYS A 712 21.09 31.29 0.49
C LYS A 712 21.80 30.75 -0.73
#